data_fb6bfa96f71b578dabf9e5138f59fb00
#
_entry.id   fb6bfa96f71b578dabf9e5138f59fb00
#
_cell.length_a   1.000
_cell.length_b   1.000
_cell.length_c   1.000
_cell.angle_alpha   90.00
_cell.angle_beta   90.00
_cell.angle_gamma   90.00
#
_symmetry.space_group_name_H-M   'P 1'
#
loop_
_entity.id
_entity.type
_entity.pdbx_description
1 polymer ?
#
loop_
_entity_poly.entity_id
_entity_poly.type
_entity_poly.pdbx_seq_one_letter_code
_entity_poly.pdbx_strand_id
1 'polypeptide(L)'
;MVRQNVEIFRKPDNTLGIRFPAMVLLIQPLRFEELPKLSRKKPLELVEDIEELLPGASVTFDPITLRADISIPRSWYSAFGMQDDIVPPQRWTYGVPSAVINYRANADWERYDDIRRSHGYLGLDARLNLNEWRLYANGAFSADSGETNDRDFERGSAYLTRVFGETKTRLRAGEIYTQAFYQDALPILGLEFYDDESMMSTIDRGYSPIVSGIARTAARVTVRQFGRIVFERNVEPGPFSFENLPGLTSGTDLQVTVHEQNGEERTFLVPFNQTALQLRAGRMHYAAALGRWRGTASSSDEKPFVAAGALGYGLPWDMTIFGGAQISEDYWNAAAGLAANLGQLGAASIQLDYADYSLEKSDDKKRTGSRLALEWQKHFTSTGAFLNVNWRRYTSGRYLTLSELLSRRDDDEWLYSNYLGNLSDELALSFSQPVGSLGNWSLSGSLYRYEDDRRRESLMTAFNTDWGGIGVSLSLQHDRSKLPGGVDDRETILYLSASVPLSLLFGYSASSQYANFGLQRADDGTLYATEGVSGTFGENQLWSYALSGAQGNSQSSLNASLSHDTGRGRWQISASRNHDSTRLAANLDGSIIAAEGQIMPAQTLTGATALLHVPNAPEAKPETYSVSAKSGDWLVITGLNNYRSNDVSIDPSSIPPNVLMPIYRRRLVPADDAILSVEFETMKGWQFVAELRNGDDEKLPFGAVARLLAEQSISTMDTVLNERSRAYFGAAPETGVIEVIWSEKDEKRVCWAPYSLKKAIAAHPDARVIRETLVCHFSPADNPRRPAVGEAPQNAEPTSKLDATPHELPTVQRPEDDAPWFAIYL
;
A
#
# COMPACT_ATOMS: atom_id res chain seq x y z
N MET A 1 22.26 7.49 9.14
CA MET A 1 23.67 7.65 9.54
C MET A 1 24.46 7.92 8.27
N VAL A 2 25.07 9.09 8.11
CA VAL A 2 25.84 9.43 6.91
C VAL A 2 27.31 9.32 7.27
N ARG A 3 28.00 8.27 6.80
CA ARG A 3 29.47 8.25 6.85
C ARG A 3 29.98 9.24 5.81
N GLN A 4 30.38 10.39 6.24
CA GLN A 4 31.02 11.39 5.35
C GLN A 4 32.31 11.86 5.99
N ASN A 5 33.25 12.27 5.16
CA ASN A 5 34.51 12.87 5.61
C ASN A 5 34.17 14.14 6.37
N VAL A 6 34.16 14.05 7.68
CA VAL A 6 33.94 15.14 8.59
C VAL A 6 35.30 15.51 9.20
N GLU A 7 35.62 16.79 9.21
CA GLU A 7 36.87 17.28 9.81
C GLU A 7 36.60 17.86 11.17
N ILE A 8 37.30 17.37 12.19
CA ILE A 8 37.28 17.97 13.53
C ILE A 8 38.40 18.98 13.60
N PHE A 9 38.09 20.18 14.01
CA PHE A 9 39.09 21.25 14.20
C PHE A 9 38.96 21.92 15.56
N ARG A 10 39.99 22.62 15.99
CA ARG A 10 39.97 23.34 17.24
C ARG A 10 39.66 24.83 16.97
N LYS A 11 38.62 25.33 17.58
CA LYS A 11 38.21 26.73 17.49
C LYS A 11 39.18 27.66 18.27
N PRO A 12 39.18 28.95 17.98
CA PRO A 12 40.03 29.93 18.73
C PRO A 12 39.78 29.94 20.24
N ASP A 13 38.59 29.60 20.69
CA ASP A 13 38.18 29.49 22.11
C ASP A 13 38.61 28.16 22.76
N ASN A 14 39.42 27.36 22.04
CA ASN A 14 39.90 26.03 22.43
C ASN A 14 38.85 24.91 22.48
N THR A 15 37.61 25.17 22.07
CA THR A 15 36.57 24.15 21.89
C THR A 15 36.75 23.38 20.57
N LEU A 16 36.18 22.16 20.48
CA LEU A 16 36.21 21.39 19.25
C LEU A 16 35.03 21.80 18.36
N GLY A 17 35.33 22.04 17.09
CA GLY A 17 34.35 22.26 16.03
C GLY A 17 34.38 21.14 15.01
N ILE A 18 33.40 21.15 14.15
CA ILE A 18 33.23 20.15 13.09
C ILE A 18 32.97 20.87 11.77
N ARG A 19 33.64 20.42 10.70
CA ARG A 19 33.33 20.76 9.32
C ARG A 19 32.70 19.54 8.67
N PHE A 20 31.60 19.76 8.00
CA PHE A 20 30.82 18.68 7.35
C PHE A 20 30.47 19.08 5.91
N PRO A 21 30.23 18.08 5.00
CA PRO A 21 29.89 18.35 3.61
C PRO A 21 28.57 19.10 3.47
N ALA A 22 28.52 20.08 2.57
CA ALA A 22 27.31 20.85 2.30
C ALA A 22 26.09 19.98 1.91
N MET A 23 26.31 18.78 1.40
CA MET A 23 25.28 17.81 1.08
C MET A 23 24.35 17.55 2.27
N VAL A 24 24.84 17.59 3.51
CA VAL A 24 24.04 17.41 4.73
C VAL A 24 22.92 18.45 4.82
N LEU A 25 23.17 19.68 4.36
CA LEU A 25 22.19 20.76 4.30
C LEU A 25 21.38 20.74 3.00
N LEU A 26 22.03 20.42 1.88
CA LEU A 26 21.39 20.41 0.56
C LEU A 26 20.29 19.36 0.41
N ILE A 27 20.30 18.32 1.23
CA ILE A 27 19.24 17.31 1.26
C ILE A 27 18.04 17.72 2.11
N GLN A 28 18.14 18.77 2.92
CA GLN A 28 17.03 19.27 3.73
C GLN A 28 16.03 20.03 2.85
N PRO A 29 14.72 20.04 3.16
CA PRO A 29 13.73 20.81 2.41
C PRO A 29 13.79 22.29 2.78
N LEU A 30 14.88 22.94 2.44
CA LEU A 30 15.10 24.35 2.74
C LEU A 30 14.60 25.22 1.59
N ARG A 31 14.32 26.50 1.89
CA ARG A 31 13.98 27.55 0.92
C ARG A 31 15.23 28.01 0.16
N PHE A 32 15.73 27.18 -0.75
CA PHE A 32 16.98 27.45 -1.48
C PHE A 32 16.93 28.75 -2.29
N GLU A 33 15.76 29.22 -2.65
CA GLU A 33 15.56 30.51 -3.33
C GLU A 33 16.00 31.69 -2.47
N GLU A 34 15.83 31.59 -1.14
CA GLU A 34 16.22 32.59 -0.16
C GLU A 34 17.64 32.36 0.39
N LEU A 35 18.32 31.28 -0.03
CA LEU A 35 19.63 30.82 0.45
C LEU A 35 20.68 30.73 -0.68
N PRO A 36 21.00 31.81 -1.37
CA PRO A 36 21.85 31.77 -2.55
C PRO A 36 23.30 31.33 -2.26
N LYS A 37 23.81 31.52 -1.03
CA LYS A 37 25.13 31.02 -0.64
C LYS A 37 25.14 29.49 -0.49
N LEU A 38 24.11 28.91 0.09
CA LEU A 38 23.97 27.46 0.25
C LEU A 38 23.70 26.77 -1.10
N SER A 39 22.83 27.34 -1.94
CA SER A 39 22.48 26.75 -3.24
C SER A 39 23.65 26.67 -4.22
N ARG A 40 24.68 27.49 -4.05
CA ARG A 40 25.90 27.49 -4.86
C ARG A 40 27.00 26.54 -4.35
N LYS A 41 26.85 25.98 -3.16
CA LYS A 41 27.79 25.03 -2.59
C LYS A 41 27.76 23.70 -3.34
N LYS A 42 28.95 23.15 -3.60
CA LYS A 42 29.03 21.79 -4.13
C LYS A 42 28.72 20.77 -3.04
N PRO A 43 28.12 19.61 -3.35
CA PRO A 43 27.72 18.62 -2.35
C PRO A 43 28.83 18.19 -1.38
N LEU A 44 30.07 18.05 -1.86
CA LEU A 44 31.23 17.61 -1.07
C LEU A 44 32.03 18.78 -0.47
N GLU A 45 31.64 20.01 -0.70
CA GLU A 45 32.30 21.18 -0.14
C GLU A 45 32.02 21.28 1.36
N LEU A 46 33.08 21.44 2.16
CA LEU A 46 32.94 21.50 3.61
C LEU A 46 32.31 22.80 4.07
N VAL A 47 31.38 22.68 5.01
CA VAL A 47 30.74 23.79 5.72
C VAL A 47 31.46 23.96 7.07
N GLU A 48 32.05 25.12 7.29
CA GLU A 48 32.71 25.46 8.54
C GLU A 48 31.79 26.30 9.43
N ASP A 49 31.10 27.26 8.85
CA ASP A 49 30.15 28.13 9.53
C ASP A 49 28.77 27.97 8.92
N ILE A 50 27.88 27.31 9.66
CA ILE A 50 26.50 27.11 9.24
C ILE A 50 25.69 28.41 9.34
N GLU A 51 26.00 29.29 10.29
CA GLU A 51 25.25 30.51 10.51
C GLU A 51 25.41 31.51 9.34
N GLU A 52 26.58 31.50 8.68
CA GLU A 52 26.79 32.26 7.45
C GLU A 52 25.90 31.79 6.27
N LEU A 53 25.61 30.50 6.22
CA LEU A 53 24.78 29.91 5.17
C LEU A 53 23.29 29.94 5.53
N LEU A 54 22.96 29.78 6.80
CA LEU A 54 21.63 29.66 7.38
C LEU A 54 21.57 30.50 8.65
N PRO A 55 21.18 31.76 8.58
CA PRO A 55 21.10 32.62 9.75
C PRO A 55 20.25 32.05 10.88
N GLY A 56 20.82 32.00 12.09
CA GLY A 56 20.20 31.41 13.27
C GLY A 56 20.35 29.90 13.39
N ALA A 57 20.99 29.23 12.45
CA ALA A 57 21.34 27.82 12.58
C ALA A 57 22.60 27.64 13.45
N SER A 58 22.69 26.54 14.17
CA SER A 58 23.83 26.22 15.03
C SER A 58 24.25 24.76 14.93
N VAL A 59 25.52 24.50 15.22
CA VAL A 59 26.08 23.15 15.30
C VAL A 59 26.73 22.98 16.68
N THR A 60 26.28 21.94 17.40
CA THR A 60 26.85 21.54 18.68
C THR A 60 27.52 20.18 18.51
N PHE A 61 28.83 20.11 18.82
CA PHE A 61 29.58 18.85 18.70
C PHE A 61 29.95 18.34 20.09
N ASP A 62 29.54 17.08 20.37
CA ASP A 62 29.92 16.38 21.59
C ASP A 62 31.07 15.39 21.26
N PRO A 63 32.32 15.69 21.73
CA PRO A 63 33.47 14.83 21.46
C PRO A 63 33.44 13.51 22.22
N ILE A 64 32.61 13.36 23.27
CA ILE A 64 32.52 12.14 24.06
C ILE A 64 31.67 11.09 23.33
N THR A 65 30.54 11.52 22.80
CA THR A 65 29.63 10.66 22.05
C THR A 65 29.92 10.65 20.55
N LEU A 66 30.84 11.51 20.08
CA LEU A 66 31.13 11.73 18.64
C LEU A 66 29.85 12.11 17.87
N ARG A 67 28.99 12.89 18.50
CA ARG A 67 27.73 13.33 17.95
C ARG A 67 27.75 14.83 17.64
N ALA A 68 27.30 15.19 16.45
CA ALA A 68 27.05 16.59 16.09
C ALA A 68 25.57 16.83 15.89
N ASP A 69 25.01 17.74 16.64
CA ASP A 69 23.63 18.18 16.53
C ASP A 69 23.57 19.49 15.74
N ILE A 70 22.82 19.48 14.64
CA ILE A 70 22.60 20.66 13.80
C ILE A 70 21.17 21.14 14.03
N SER A 71 21.06 22.39 14.51
CA SER A 71 19.77 23.06 14.69
C SER A 71 19.55 24.07 13.59
N ILE A 72 18.43 23.95 12.88
CA ILE A 72 18.03 24.86 11.80
C ILE A 72 16.69 25.50 12.16
N PRO A 73 16.59 26.84 12.16
CA PRO A 73 15.34 27.54 12.42
C PRO A 73 14.22 27.07 11.45
N ARG A 74 13.04 26.88 12.01
CA ARG A 74 11.86 26.40 11.26
C ARG A 74 11.47 27.31 10.10
N SER A 75 11.81 28.59 10.17
CA SER A 75 11.59 29.58 9.10
C SER A 75 12.31 29.26 7.79
N TRP A 76 13.42 28.51 7.84
CA TRP A 76 14.19 28.13 6.65
C TRP A 76 13.67 26.91 5.93
N TYR A 77 12.77 26.15 6.55
CA TYR A 77 12.14 25.02 5.87
C TYR A 77 11.07 25.53 4.91
N SER A 78 11.03 24.97 3.72
CA SER A 78 9.94 25.26 2.78
C SER A 78 8.62 24.75 3.34
N ALA A 79 7.56 25.52 3.16
CA ALA A 79 6.20 25.07 3.53
C ALA A 79 5.83 23.75 2.84
N PHE A 80 6.34 23.53 1.64
CA PHE A 80 6.22 22.29 0.87
C PHE A 80 6.91 21.09 1.56
N GLY A 81 8.04 21.30 2.21
CA GLY A 81 8.79 20.21 2.87
C GLY A 81 8.17 19.71 4.17
N MET A 82 7.18 20.41 4.72
CA MET A 82 6.51 20.06 5.98
C MET A 82 5.07 19.55 5.81
N GLN A 83 4.44 19.77 4.65
CA GLN A 83 3.04 19.42 4.41
C GLN A 83 2.81 18.54 3.18
N ASP A 84 3.77 18.43 2.26
CA ASP A 84 3.62 17.59 1.06
C ASP A 84 4.18 16.20 1.32
N ASP A 85 3.31 15.24 1.37
CA ASP A 85 3.63 13.81 1.39
C ASP A 85 4.12 13.29 0.02
N ILE A 86 4.13 14.15 -1.02
CA ILE A 86 4.59 13.82 -2.38
C ILE A 86 6.01 14.32 -2.62
N VAL A 87 6.83 13.38 -3.06
CA VAL A 87 8.23 13.66 -3.42
C VAL A 87 8.30 14.09 -4.90
N PRO A 88 9.17 15.06 -5.26
CA PRO A 88 9.36 15.48 -6.64
C PRO A 88 9.74 14.31 -7.58
N PRO A 89 9.28 14.31 -8.84
CA PRO A 89 9.48 13.21 -9.79
C PRO A 89 10.93 12.80 -10.02
N GLN A 90 11.88 13.75 -9.90
CA GLN A 90 13.31 13.53 -10.05
C GLN A 90 13.90 12.60 -8.98
N ARG A 91 13.17 12.35 -7.90
CA ARG A 91 13.55 11.45 -6.80
C ARG A 91 12.83 10.12 -6.85
N TRP A 92 11.95 9.91 -7.82
CA TRP A 92 11.24 8.65 -7.95
C TRP A 92 12.14 7.56 -8.47
N THR A 93 11.96 6.37 -7.94
CA THR A 93 12.66 5.18 -8.39
C THR A 93 11.66 4.25 -9.07
N TYR A 94 11.88 3.96 -10.34
CA TYR A 94 11.02 3.08 -11.13
C TYR A 94 11.26 1.59 -10.87
N GLY A 95 12.26 1.28 -10.02
CA GLY A 95 12.56 -0.08 -9.58
C GLY A 95 13.35 -0.89 -10.60
N VAL A 96 13.43 -2.18 -10.32
CA VAL A 96 14.15 -3.16 -11.14
C VAL A 96 13.20 -3.88 -12.10
N PRO A 97 13.70 -4.40 -13.25
CA PRO A 97 12.92 -5.28 -14.10
C PRO A 97 12.36 -6.46 -13.32
N SER A 98 11.06 -6.69 -13.38
CA SER A 98 10.42 -7.70 -12.56
C SER A 98 9.11 -8.19 -13.16
N ALA A 99 8.76 -9.43 -12.86
CA ALA A 99 7.46 -10.00 -13.15
C ALA A 99 6.75 -10.33 -11.82
N VAL A 100 5.49 -9.97 -11.73
CA VAL A 100 4.63 -10.21 -10.57
C VAL A 100 3.37 -10.91 -11.02
N ILE A 101 2.94 -11.91 -10.29
CA ILE A 101 1.63 -12.56 -10.48
C ILE A 101 0.95 -12.57 -9.12
N ASN A 102 -0.08 -11.77 -8.95
CA ASN A 102 -1.03 -11.92 -7.85
C ASN A 102 -2.00 -13.04 -8.21
N TYR A 103 -2.25 -13.92 -7.27
CA TYR A 103 -3.25 -14.96 -7.42
C TYR A 103 -4.26 -14.95 -6.29
N ARG A 104 -5.48 -15.28 -6.62
CA ARG A 104 -6.58 -15.46 -5.67
C ARG A 104 -7.35 -16.69 -6.07
N ALA A 105 -7.29 -17.72 -5.25
CA ALA A 105 -7.98 -18.97 -5.48
C ALA A 105 -9.06 -19.16 -4.40
N ASN A 106 -10.27 -19.47 -4.82
CA ASN A 106 -11.36 -19.88 -3.96
C ASN A 106 -11.83 -21.25 -4.43
N ALA A 107 -12.11 -22.11 -3.49
CA ALA A 107 -12.76 -23.39 -3.78
C ALA A 107 -13.81 -23.62 -2.71
N ASP A 108 -14.98 -24.03 -3.11
CA ASP A 108 -15.99 -24.50 -2.20
C ASP A 108 -16.63 -25.80 -2.69
N TRP A 109 -16.95 -26.62 -1.74
CA TRP A 109 -17.66 -27.85 -1.89
C TRP A 109 -18.89 -27.82 -0.99
N GLU A 110 -20.07 -28.08 -1.59
CA GLU A 110 -21.34 -28.08 -0.89
C GLU A 110 -22.09 -29.37 -1.16
N ARG A 111 -22.67 -29.88 -0.10
CA ARG A 111 -23.64 -30.99 -0.18
C ARG A 111 -24.94 -30.53 0.44
N TYR A 112 -25.97 -30.46 -0.35
CA TYR A 112 -27.35 -30.18 0.06
C TYR A 112 -28.22 -31.41 -0.25
N ASP A 113 -28.70 -32.10 0.79
CA ASP A 113 -29.32 -33.43 0.69
C ASP A 113 -28.45 -34.41 -0.12
N ASP A 114 -28.94 -34.86 -1.27
CA ASP A 114 -28.22 -35.75 -2.19
C ASP A 114 -27.47 -34.99 -3.31
N ILE A 115 -27.67 -33.69 -3.41
CA ILE A 115 -27.03 -32.85 -4.42
C ILE A 115 -25.65 -32.46 -3.94
N ARG A 116 -24.63 -32.67 -4.79
CA ARG A 116 -23.24 -32.22 -4.54
C ARG A 116 -22.91 -31.20 -5.58
N ARG A 117 -22.40 -30.06 -5.09
CA ARG A 117 -21.91 -28.97 -5.92
C ARG A 117 -20.50 -28.65 -5.50
N SER A 118 -19.65 -28.26 -6.45
CA SER A 118 -18.37 -27.67 -6.16
C SER A 118 -18.11 -26.52 -7.10
N HIS A 119 -17.55 -25.46 -6.57
CA HIS A 119 -17.15 -24.29 -7.32
C HIS A 119 -15.67 -24.02 -7.06
N GLY A 120 -14.93 -23.71 -8.13
CA GLY A 120 -13.54 -23.30 -8.08
C GLY A 120 -13.36 -22.00 -8.85
N TYR A 121 -12.61 -21.07 -8.28
CA TYR A 121 -12.27 -19.79 -8.90
C TYR A 121 -10.78 -19.52 -8.74
N LEU A 122 -10.14 -19.09 -9.81
CA LEU A 122 -8.74 -18.65 -9.81
C LEU A 122 -8.61 -17.34 -10.57
N GLY A 123 -8.50 -16.24 -9.85
CA GLY A 123 -8.17 -14.93 -10.39
C GLY A 123 -6.66 -14.73 -10.45
N LEU A 124 -6.17 -14.23 -11.57
CA LEU A 124 -4.76 -13.94 -11.82
C LEU A 124 -4.60 -12.50 -12.28
N ASP A 125 -3.70 -11.75 -11.62
CA ASP A 125 -3.30 -10.41 -12.01
C ASP A 125 -1.78 -10.40 -12.23
N ALA A 126 -1.37 -10.36 -13.49
CA ALA A 126 0.04 -10.33 -13.88
C ALA A 126 0.50 -8.90 -14.17
N ARG A 127 1.73 -8.60 -13.76
CA ARG A 127 2.39 -7.31 -14.01
C ARG A 127 3.85 -7.54 -14.41
N LEU A 128 4.28 -6.89 -15.50
CA LEU A 128 5.69 -6.80 -15.87
C LEU A 128 6.16 -5.35 -15.72
N ASN A 129 7.20 -5.15 -14.98
CA ASN A 129 7.83 -3.86 -14.75
C ASN A 129 9.13 -3.78 -15.58
N LEU A 130 9.20 -2.80 -16.48
CA LEU A 130 10.34 -2.54 -17.33
C LEU A 130 10.67 -1.05 -17.33
N ASN A 131 11.55 -0.62 -16.43
CA ASN A 131 11.87 0.79 -16.19
C ASN A 131 10.60 1.60 -15.90
N GLU A 132 10.25 2.56 -16.76
CA GLU A 132 9.07 3.42 -16.62
C GLU A 132 7.78 2.77 -17.15
N TRP A 133 7.87 1.61 -17.81
CA TRP A 133 6.74 0.93 -18.41
C TRP A 133 6.22 -0.19 -17.52
N ARG A 134 4.90 -0.33 -17.46
CA ARG A 134 4.20 -1.44 -16.79
C ARG A 134 3.25 -2.10 -17.77
N LEU A 135 3.36 -3.41 -17.88
CA LEU A 135 2.37 -4.22 -18.59
C LEU A 135 1.52 -4.94 -17.56
N TYR A 136 0.23 -4.72 -17.60
CA TYR A 136 -0.77 -5.41 -16.77
C TYR A 136 -1.57 -6.37 -17.63
N ALA A 137 -1.88 -7.54 -17.08
CA ALA A 137 -2.80 -8.48 -17.67
C ALA A 137 -3.56 -9.22 -16.55
N ASN A 138 -4.88 -9.32 -16.65
CA ASN A 138 -5.68 -10.05 -15.69
C ASN A 138 -6.68 -10.97 -16.36
N GLY A 139 -7.12 -11.96 -15.61
CA GLY A 139 -8.15 -12.91 -16.03
C GLY A 139 -8.55 -13.81 -14.88
N ALA A 140 -9.65 -14.52 -15.04
CA ALA A 140 -10.16 -15.43 -14.05
C ALA A 140 -10.58 -16.76 -14.70
N PHE A 141 -10.33 -17.84 -14.00
CA PHE A 141 -10.82 -19.17 -14.34
C PHE A 141 -11.85 -19.58 -13.31
N SER A 142 -13.01 -20.01 -13.75
CA SER A 142 -14.07 -20.60 -12.92
C SER A 142 -14.37 -22.03 -13.38
N ALA A 143 -14.73 -22.88 -12.43
CA ALA A 143 -15.12 -24.24 -12.67
C ALA A 143 -16.24 -24.63 -11.72
N ASP A 144 -17.39 -24.93 -12.26
CA ASP A 144 -18.57 -25.42 -11.55
C ASP A 144 -18.75 -26.89 -11.83
N SER A 145 -19.11 -27.67 -10.82
CA SER A 145 -19.44 -29.07 -10.91
C SER A 145 -20.67 -29.36 -10.09
N GLY A 146 -21.65 -30.04 -10.68
CA GLY A 146 -22.94 -30.34 -10.06
C GLY A 146 -23.92 -30.81 -11.10
N GLU A 147 -25.07 -30.19 -11.24
CA GLU A 147 -26.07 -30.47 -12.26
C GLU A 147 -25.57 -30.15 -13.68
N THR A 148 -24.79 -29.09 -13.79
CA THR A 148 -24.07 -28.72 -15.01
C THR A 148 -22.57 -28.63 -14.66
N ASN A 149 -21.73 -29.25 -15.48
CA ASN A 149 -20.27 -29.09 -15.38
C ASN A 149 -19.88 -28.01 -16.35
N ASP A 150 -19.59 -26.84 -15.82
CA ASP A 150 -19.16 -25.68 -16.61
C ASP A 150 -17.74 -25.27 -16.22
N ARG A 151 -16.98 -24.84 -17.22
CA ARG A 151 -15.65 -24.29 -17.05
C ARG A 151 -15.51 -23.11 -17.95
N ASP A 152 -15.20 -21.96 -17.36
CA ASP A 152 -15.06 -20.73 -18.11
C ASP A 152 -13.71 -20.06 -17.79
N PHE A 153 -13.16 -19.42 -18.81
CA PHE A 153 -12.00 -18.53 -18.66
C PHE A 153 -12.40 -17.14 -19.09
N GLU A 154 -12.60 -16.29 -18.12
CA GLU A 154 -12.92 -14.90 -18.33
C GLU A 154 -11.63 -14.09 -18.50
N ARG A 155 -11.38 -13.65 -19.73
CA ARG A 155 -10.27 -12.76 -20.02
C ARG A 155 -10.60 -11.36 -19.55
N GLY A 156 -9.77 -10.80 -18.68
CA GLY A 156 -9.88 -9.43 -18.19
C GLY A 156 -9.26 -8.40 -19.16
N SER A 157 -8.47 -7.51 -18.64
CA SER A 157 -7.79 -6.44 -19.37
C SER A 157 -6.32 -6.76 -19.55
N ALA A 158 -5.75 -6.35 -20.71
CA ALA A 158 -4.32 -6.40 -20.94
C ALA A 158 -3.85 -5.07 -21.54
N TYR A 159 -3.02 -4.33 -20.80
CA TYR A 159 -2.60 -2.99 -21.23
C TYR A 159 -1.21 -2.63 -20.74
N LEU A 160 -0.55 -1.80 -21.54
CA LEU A 160 0.70 -1.14 -21.21
C LEU A 160 0.41 0.24 -20.63
N THR A 161 1.15 0.65 -19.60
CA THR A 161 1.02 1.98 -19.02
C THR A 161 2.37 2.61 -18.73
N ARG A 162 2.40 3.94 -18.78
CA ARG A 162 3.54 4.77 -18.41
C ARG A 162 3.06 6.04 -17.71
N VAL A 163 3.78 6.46 -16.69
CA VAL A 163 3.54 7.74 -15.99
C VAL A 163 4.55 8.80 -16.43
N PHE A 164 4.09 10.04 -16.49
CA PHE A 164 4.89 11.22 -16.77
C PHE A 164 4.83 12.14 -15.55
N GLY A 165 5.83 12.03 -14.68
CA GLY A 165 5.84 12.69 -13.38
C GLY A 165 5.77 14.22 -13.46
N GLU A 166 6.47 14.82 -14.44
CA GLU A 166 6.50 16.27 -14.61
C GLU A 166 5.12 16.86 -14.90
N THR A 167 4.33 16.19 -15.74
CA THR A 167 2.98 16.61 -16.13
C THR A 167 1.90 15.96 -15.28
N LYS A 168 2.28 15.03 -14.36
CA LYS A 168 1.36 14.23 -13.56
C LYS A 168 0.33 13.49 -14.40
N THR A 169 0.74 12.96 -15.55
CA THR A 169 -0.13 12.28 -16.50
C THR A 169 0.20 10.81 -16.65
N ARG A 170 -0.79 10.04 -17.04
CA ARG A 170 -0.66 8.61 -17.31
C ARG A 170 -1.14 8.31 -18.72
N LEU A 171 -0.34 7.53 -19.44
CA LEU A 171 -0.71 6.91 -20.70
C LEU A 171 -1.06 5.45 -20.47
N ARG A 172 -2.16 4.98 -21.04
CA ARG A 172 -2.51 3.56 -21.13
C ARG A 172 -2.76 3.15 -22.57
N ALA A 173 -2.32 1.97 -22.96
CA ALA A 173 -2.46 1.44 -24.31
C ALA A 173 -2.80 -0.04 -24.26
N GLY A 174 -3.90 -0.47 -24.86
CA GLY A 174 -4.36 -1.85 -24.90
C GLY A 174 -5.81 -2.00 -24.55
N GLU A 175 -6.15 -3.10 -23.87
CA GLU A 175 -7.51 -3.39 -23.41
C GLU A 175 -7.74 -2.67 -22.06
N ILE A 176 -8.42 -1.55 -22.10
CA ILE A 176 -8.60 -0.65 -20.96
C ILE A 176 -10.08 -0.32 -20.76
N TYR A 177 -10.42 0.06 -19.52
CA TYR A 177 -11.62 0.84 -19.23
C TYR A 177 -11.20 2.30 -19.12
N THR A 178 -11.91 3.18 -19.86
CA THR A 178 -11.60 4.62 -19.80
C THR A 178 -11.86 5.20 -18.41
N GLN A 179 -11.18 6.30 -18.09
CA GLN A 179 -11.47 7.03 -16.86
C GLN A 179 -12.87 7.66 -16.92
N ALA A 180 -13.63 7.45 -15.85
CA ALA A 180 -15.00 7.94 -15.76
C ALA A 180 -15.05 9.24 -14.94
N PHE A 181 -14.39 10.31 -15.42
CA PHE A 181 -14.37 11.54 -14.64
C PHE A 181 -15.75 12.22 -14.56
N TYR A 182 -16.39 12.37 -15.70
CA TYR A 182 -17.68 13.06 -15.80
C TYR A 182 -18.67 12.28 -16.67
N GLN A 183 -18.31 11.10 -17.08
CA GLN A 183 -19.09 10.21 -17.93
C GLN A 183 -18.84 8.77 -17.55
N ASP A 184 -19.61 7.85 -18.09
CA ASP A 184 -19.45 6.41 -17.81
C ASP A 184 -18.16 5.86 -18.45
N ALA A 185 -17.51 4.94 -17.75
CA ALA A 185 -16.33 4.25 -18.28
C ALA A 185 -16.69 3.33 -19.44
N LEU A 186 -15.83 3.27 -20.45
CA LEU A 186 -16.01 2.46 -21.63
C LEU A 186 -14.91 1.40 -21.74
N PRO A 187 -15.26 0.11 -21.94
CA PRO A 187 -14.28 -0.92 -22.27
C PRO A 187 -13.83 -0.76 -23.71
N ILE A 188 -12.58 -0.40 -23.93
CA ILE A 188 -12.02 -0.19 -25.25
C ILE A 188 -10.69 -0.94 -25.44
N LEU A 189 -10.41 -1.32 -26.67
CA LEU A 189 -9.06 -1.63 -27.13
C LEU A 189 -8.51 -0.37 -27.79
N GLY A 190 -7.63 0.35 -27.10
CA GLY A 190 -7.19 1.66 -27.57
C GLY A 190 -6.13 2.32 -26.72
N LEU A 191 -6.12 3.63 -26.78
CA LEU A 191 -5.21 4.51 -26.06
C LEU A 191 -6.01 5.44 -25.16
N GLU A 192 -5.45 5.74 -24.01
CA GLU A 192 -5.97 6.75 -23.10
C GLU A 192 -4.83 7.55 -22.47
N PHE A 193 -5.06 8.84 -22.34
CA PHE A 193 -4.17 9.78 -21.71
C PHE A 193 -4.96 10.65 -20.73
N TYR A 194 -4.53 10.70 -19.45
CA TYR A 194 -5.25 11.42 -18.40
C TYR A 194 -4.32 11.94 -17.31
N ASP A 195 -4.74 12.92 -16.56
CA ASP A 195 -4.04 13.34 -15.35
C ASP A 195 -4.26 12.34 -14.21
N ASP A 196 -3.19 11.89 -13.59
CA ASP A 196 -3.22 10.87 -12.56
C ASP A 196 -3.14 11.49 -11.16
N GLU A 197 -4.26 11.48 -10.47
CA GLU A 197 -4.37 12.01 -9.10
C GLU A 197 -3.51 11.26 -8.09
N SER A 198 -3.07 10.03 -8.37
CA SER A 198 -2.19 9.29 -7.48
C SER A 198 -0.84 9.98 -7.26
N MET A 199 -0.43 10.80 -8.23
CA MET A 199 0.77 11.66 -8.17
C MET A 199 0.53 12.99 -7.45
N MET A 200 -0.62 13.18 -6.84
CA MET A 200 -1.02 14.40 -6.15
C MET A 200 -1.09 14.19 -4.64
N SER A 201 -1.09 15.28 -3.88
CA SER A 201 -1.15 15.23 -2.42
C SER A 201 -2.45 14.60 -1.92
N THR A 202 -2.45 14.07 -0.70
CA THR A 202 -3.63 13.43 -0.08
C THR A 202 -4.80 14.40 0.06
N ILE A 203 -4.51 15.69 0.21
CA ILE A 203 -5.52 16.76 0.33
C ILE A 203 -6.34 16.90 -0.96
N ASP A 204 -5.73 16.58 -2.10
CA ASP A 204 -6.31 16.76 -3.43
C ASP A 204 -6.98 15.49 -4.00
N ARG A 205 -7.11 14.42 -3.22
CA ARG A 205 -7.61 13.10 -3.67
C ARG A 205 -9.08 12.85 -3.37
N GLY A 206 -9.72 12.07 -4.22
CA GLY A 206 -11.12 11.67 -4.11
C GLY A 206 -11.38 10.35 -3.36
N TYR A 207 -12.63 9.97 -3.26
CA TYR A 207 -13.26 8.93 -2.42
C TYR A 207 -13.26 7.52 -3.06
N SER A 208 -13.24 6.45 -2.23
CA SER A 208 -13.45 5.04 -2.61
C SER A 208 -14.71 4.47 -1.92
N PRO A 209 -15.59 3.69 -2.62
CA PRO A 209 -16.81 3.14 -2.03
C PRO A 209 -16.50 1.99 -1.07
N ILE A 210 -17.31 1.91 -0.01
CA ILE A 210 -17.33 0.79 0.93
C ILE A 210 -18.50 -0.12 0.57
N VAL A 211 -18.25 -1.41 0.34
CA VAL A 211 -19.30 -2.40 0.15
C VAL A 211 -19.60 -3.03 1.50
N SER A 212 -20.78 -2.79 2.04
CA SER A 212 -21.22 -3.36 3.31
C SER A 212 -22.58 -4.05 3.17
N GLY A 213 -22.83 -5.04 4.01
CA GLY A 213 -24.09 -5.78 4.05
C GLY A 213 -24.13 -6.73 5.23
N ILE A 214 -25.20 -7.52 5.31
CA ILE A 214 -25.36 -8.56 6.32
C ILE A 214 -25.53 -9.91 5.61
N ALA A 215 -24.70 -10.89 5.95
CA ALA A 215 -24.88 -12.29 5.58
C ALA A 215 -25.72 -13.00 6.66
N ARG A 216 -26.78 -13.69 6.28
CA ARG A 216 -27.63 -14.43 7.22
C ARG A 216 -26.98 -15.72 7.69
N THR A 217 -26.27 -16.36 6.77
CA THR A 217 -25.57 -17.63 6.97
C THR A 217 -24.11 -17.44 6.53
N ALA A 218 -23.30 -18.46 6.60
CA ALA A 218 -22.02 -18.44 5.89
C ALA A 218 -22.32 -18.25 4.39
N ALA A 219 -21.79 -17.20 3.80
CA ALA A 219 -22.14 -16.78 2.46
C ALA A 219 -20.91 -16.50 1.60
N ARG A 220 -21.08 -16.63 0.30
CA ARG A 220 -20.14 -16.12 -0.69
C ARG A 220 -20.66 -14.78 -1.20
N VAL A 221 -19.88 -13.75 -1.02
CA VAL A 221 -20.20 -12.40 -1.52
C VAL A 221 -19.44 -12.17 -2.80
N THR A 222 -20.16 -12.01 -3.90
CA THR A 222 -19.61 -11.73 -5.22
C THR A 222 -19.91 -10.28 -5.57
N VAL A 223 -18.88 -9.49 -5.86
CA VAL A 223 -19.00 -8.12 -6.34
C VAL A 223 -18.71 -8.09 -7.82
N ARG A 224 -19.68 -7.66 -8.61
CA ARG A 224 -19.56 -7.53 -10.07
C ARG A 224 -19.57 -6.07 -10.48
N GLN A 225 -18.80 -5.77 -11.50
CA GLN A 225 -18.84 -4.49 -12.18
C GLN A 225 -18.79 -4.75 -13.69
N PHE A 226 -19.66 -4.12 -14.47
CA PHE A 226 -19.83 -4.41 -15.90
C PHE A 226 -20.10 -5.89 -16.20
N GLY A 227 -20.82 -6.59 -15.32
CA GLY A 227 -21.09 -8.01 -15.43
C GLY A 227 -19.95 -8.94 -15.00
N ARG A 228 -18.75 -8.43 -14.80
CA ARG A 228 -17.54 -9.18 -14.41
C ARG A 228 -17.35 -9.21 -12.92
N ILE A 229 -16.89 -10.33 -12.38
CA ILE A 229 -16.52 -10.45 -10.98
C ILE A 229 -15.22 -9.66 -10.75
N VAL A 230 -15.32 -8.60 -9.94
CA VAL A 230 -14.17 -7.79 -9.52
C VAL A 230 -13.66 -8.19 -8.15
N PHE A 231 -14.53 -8.81 -7.34
CA PHE A 231 -14.16 -9.30 -6.03
C PHE A 231 -15.11 -10.41 -5.59
N GLU A 232 -14.55 -11.46 -4.99
CA GLU A 232 -15.33 -12.51 -4.38
C GLU A 232 -14.68 -12.95 -3.07
N ARG A 233 -15.49 -13.13 -2.04
CA ARG A 233 -15.01 -13.57 -0.73
C ARG A 233 -16.11 -14.32 0.03
N ASN A 234 -15.69 -15.40 0.72
CA ASN A 234 -16.55 -16.06 1.70
C ASN A 234 -16.56 -15.25 3.01
N VAL A 235 -17.73 -15.03 3.57
CA VAL A 235 -17.97 -14.30 4.80
C VAL A 235 -18.74 -15.15 5.80
N GLU A 236 -18.49 -14.90 7.06
CA GLU A 236 -19.22 -15.49 8.18
C GLU A 236 -20.63 -14.86 8.30
N PRO A 237 -21.57 -15.50 9.00
CA PRO A 237 -22.85 -14.87 9.32
C PRO A 237 -22.67 -13.58 10.07
N GLY A 238 -23.38 -12.53 9.67
CA GLY A 238 -23.35 -11.22 10.29
C GLY A 238 -22.97 -10.09 9.34
N PRO A 239 -22.75 -8.88 9.85
CA PRO A 239 -22.34 -7.73 9.04
C PRO A 239 -20.97 -7.94 8.41
N PHE A 240 -20.82 -7.57 7.14
CA PHE A 240 -19.54 -7.54 6.44
C PHE A 240 -19.29 -6.15 5.87
N SER A 241 -18.00 -5.78 5.74
CA SER A 241 -17.56 -4.55 5.10
C SER A 241 -16.28 -4.82 4.32
N PHE A 242 -16.25 -4.35 3.08
CA PHE A 242 -15.07 -4.39 2.22
C PHE A 242 -14.69 -2.98 1.82
N GLU A 243 -13.50 -2.59 2.18
CA GLU A 243 -12.88 -1.32 1.82
C GLU A 243 -11.79 -1.56 0.77
N ASN A 244 -11.50 -0.55 -0.04
CA ASN A 244 -10.40 -0.60 -1.02
C ASN A 244 -10.46 -1.79 -1.98
N LEU A 245 -11.62 -2.02 -2.57
CA LEU A 245 -11.79 -3.09 -3.55
C LEU A 245 -10.86 -2.89 -4.76
N PRO A 246 -10.13 -3.93 -5.19
CA PRO A 246 -9.18 -3.79 -6.30
C PRO A 246 -9.88 -3.67 -7.65
N GLY A 247 -9.27 -2.92 -8.58
CA GLY A 247 -9.66 -2.91 -9.99
C GLY A 247 -11.00 -2.25 -10.30
N LEU A 248 -11.54 -1.47 -9.37
CA LEU A 248 -12.79 -0.75 -9.61
C LEU A 248 -12.58 0.45 -10.54
N THR A 249 -13.57 0.70 -11.37
CA THR A 249 -13.65 1.87 -12.23
C THR A 249 -14.83 2.73 -11.77
N SER A 250 -14.58 4.00 -11.45
CA SER A 250 -15.67 4.90 -11.02
C SER A 250 -16.69 5.11 -12.14
N GLY A 251 -17.93 5.43 -11.78
CA GLY A 251 -19.00 5.74 -12.74
C GLY A 251 -19.91 4.58 -13.08
N THR A 252 -19.74 3.41 -12.47
CA THR A 252 -20.66 2.27 -12.64
C THR A 252 -20.89 1.59 -11.32
N ASP A 253 -22.14 1.38 -10.98
CA ASP A 253 -22.55 0.71 -9.76
C ASP A 253 -21.95 -0.69 -9.62
N LEU A 254 -21.67 -1.07 -8.39
CA LEU A 254 -21.26 -2.42 -8.06
C LEU A 254 -22.47 -3.28 -7.77
N GLN A 255 -22.62 -4.35 -8.50
CA GLN A 255 -23.62 -5.36 -8.19
C GLN A 255 -23.04 -6.32 -7.16
N VAL A 256 -23.62 -6.31 -5.96
CA VAL A 256 -23.22 -7.20 -4.88
C VAL A 256 -24.23 -8.32 -4.76
N THR A 257 -23.78 -9.55 -4.96
CA THR A 257 -24.61 -10.74 -4.77
C THR A 257 -24.10 -11.51 -3.56
N VAL A 258 -24.98 -11.74 -2.61
CA VAL A 258 -24.73 -12.57 -1.44
C VAL A 258 -25.36 -13.93 -1.70
N HIS A 259 -24.54 -14.95 -1.92
CA HIS A 259 -24.96 -16.34 -2.09
C HIS A 259 -24.94 -17.00 -0.72
N GLU A 260 -26.09 -17.13 -0.11
CA GLU A 260 -26.23 -17.73 1.21
C GLU A 260 -26.06 -19.25 1.14
N GLN A 261 -25.68 -19.86 2.26
CA GLN A 261 -25.48 -21.31 2.33
C GLN A 261 -26.75 -22.13 2.02
N ASN A 262 -27.93 -21.59 2.28
CA ASN A 262 -29.19 -22.24 2.00
C ASN A 262 -29.62 -22.18 0.50
N GLY A 263 -28.76 -21.64 -0.36
CA GLY A 263 -29.00 -21.44 -1.78
C GLY A 263 -29.78 -20.17 -2.13
N GLU A 264 -30.13 -19.37 -1.15
CA GLU A 264 -30.74 -18.05 -1.35
C GLU A 264 -29.74 -17.07 -1.89
N GLU A 265 -30.10 -16.31 -2.91
CA GLU A 265 -29.26 -15.26 -3.49
C GLU A 265 -29.90 -13.90 -3.29
N ARG A 266 -29.16 -12.97 -2.75
CA ARG A 266 -29.60 -11.58 -2.64
C ARG A 266 -28.64 -10.68 -3.40
N THR A 267 -29.21 -9.85 -4.26
CA THR A 267 -28.43 -8.91 -5.05
C THR A 267 -28.85 -7.48 -4.72
N PHE A 268 -27.88 -6.63 -4.41
CA PHE A 268 -28.09 -5.21 -4.26
C PHE A 268 -27.02 -4.42 -5.00
N LEU A 269 -27.31 -3.16 -5.29
CA LEU A 269 -26.39 -2.26 -5.98
C LEU A 269 -25.74 -1.33 -4.97
N VAL A 270 -24.43 -1.16 -5.10
CA VAL A 270 -23.67 -0.13 -4.37
C VAL A 270 -23.28 0.94 -5.37
N PRO A 271 -23.86 2.14 -5.27
CA PRO A 271 -23.52 3.23 -6.17
C PRO A 271 -22.06 3.57 -6.06
N PHE A 272 -21.37 3.53 -7.19
CA PHE A 272 -19.98 3.96 -7.27
C PHE A 272 -19.85 5.19 -8.16
N ASN A 273 -20.23 6.31 -7.62
CA ASN A 273 -20.06 7.60 -8.24
C ASN A 273 -18.99 8.39 -7.51
N GLN A 274 -18.08 8.95 -8.24
CA GLN A 274 -17.13 9.91 -7.69
C GLN A 274 -17.91 11.15 -7.27
N THR A 275 -17.68 11.60 -6.05
CA THR A 275 -18.14 12.91 -5.59
C THR A 275 -17.59 14.01 -6.51
N ALA A 276 -18.33 15.08 -6.67
CA ALA A 276 -17.92 16.22 -7.47
C ALA A 276 -16.51 16.67 -7.08
N LEU A 277 -15.59 16.53 -8.01
CA LEU A 277 -14.22 16.98 -7.81
C LEU A 277 -14.18 18.50 -7.80
N GLN A 278 -13.99 19.06 -6.64
CA GLN A 278 -13.63 20.46 -6.51
C GLN A 278 -12.14 20.61 -6.86
N LEU A 279 -11.88 21.26 -7.96
CA LEU A 279 -10.53 21.60 -8.37
C LEU A 279 -10.15 22.97 -7.79
N ARG A 280 -8.92 23.11 -7.35
CA ARG A 280 -8.38 24.42 -6.99
C ARG A 280 -8.37 25.35 -8.18
N ALA A 281 -8.52 26.64 -7.95
CA ALA A 281 -8.49 27.66 -9.00
C ALA A 281 -7.23 27.51 -9.88
N GLY A 282 -7.45 27.47 -11.19
CA GLY A 282 -6.40 27.30 -12.20
C GLY A 282 -5.97 25.85 -12.44
N ARG A 283 -6.47 24.87 -11.68
CA ARG A 283 -6.17 23.45 -11.90
C ARG A 283 -7.07 22.87 -13.00
N MET A 284 -6.49 21.97 -13.77
CA MET A 284 -7.15 21.23 -14.83
C MET A 284 -7.14 19.74 -14.52
N HIS A 285 -8.26 19.07 -14.78
CA HIS A 285 -8.44 17.64 -14.72
C HIS A 285 -8.98 17.14 -16.05
N TYR A 286 -8.31 16.18 -16.68
CA TYR A 286 -8.61 15.81 -18.06
C TYR A 286 -8.36 14.33 -18.35
N ALA A 287 -9.14 13.81 -19.30
CA ALA A 287 -8.90 12.52 -19.91
C ALA A 287 -9.26 12.57 -21.40
N ALA A 288 -8.53 11.82 -22.19
CA ALA A 288 -8.83 11.60 -23.61
C ALA A 288 -8.55 10.16 -23.98
N ALA A 289 -9.50 9.50 -24.61
CA ALA A 289 -9.41 8.10 -24.99
C ALA A 289 -9.89 7.87 -26.43
N LEU A 290 -9.23 7.00 -27.15
CA LEU A 290 -9.53 6.61 -28.52
C LEU A 290 -9.34 5.11 -28.66
N GLY A 291 -10.30 4.41 -29.26
CA GLY A 291 -10.16 2.97 -29.45
C GLY A 291 -11.37 2.34 -30.13
N ARG A 292 -11.43 1.04 -30.06
CA ARG A 292 -12.59 0.27 -30.49
C ARG A 292 -13.26 -0.34 -29.28
N TRP A 293 -14.58 -0.38 -29.28
CA TRP A 293 -15.36 -1.09 -28.27
C TRP A 293 -14.90 -2.54 -28.16
N ARG A 294 -14.73 -3.03 -26.95
CA ARG A 294 -14.26 -4.39 -26.70
C ARG A 294 -15.38 -5.39 -26.40
N GLY A 295 -16.55 -4.89 -26.02
CA GLY A 295 -17.65 -5.72 -25.49
C GLY A 295 -17.46 -6.07 -24.03
N THR A 296 -18.53 -6.52 -23.41
CA THR A 296 -18.55 -7.29 -22.15
C THR A 296 -18.47 -8.78 -22.50
N ALA A 297 -18.26 -9.67 -21.55
CA ALA A 297 -17.87 -11.06 -21.73
C ALA A 297 -18.71 -11.94 -22.70
N SER A 298 -19.92 -11.57 -23.04
CA SER A 298 -20.74 -12.24 -24.06
C SER A 298 -20.65 -11.48 -25.39
N SER A 299 -19.71 -11.86 -26.18
CA SER A 299 -19.56 -11.71 -27.65
C SER A 299 -20.50 -10.77 -28.37
N SER A 300 -20.23 -9.46 -28.34
CA SER A 300 -20.72 -8.59 -29.40
C SER A 300 -19.77 -8.67 -30.60
N ASP A 301 -20.29 -9.03 -31.75
CA ASP A 301 -19.56 -8.92 -33.03
C ASP A 301 -19.29 -7.44 -33.41
N GLU A 302 -20.01 -6.50 -32.77
CA GLU A 302 -19.88 -5.08 -33.00
C GLU A 302 -18.69 -4.48 -32.23
N LYS A 303 -17.74 -3.95 -32.97
CA LYS A 303 -16.55 -3.24 -32.44
C LYS A 303 -16.46 -1.83 -33.00
N PRO A 304 -17.47 -0.97 -32.74
CA PRO A 304 -17.45 0.38 -33.26
C PRO A 304 -16.25 1.15 -32.73
N PHE A 305 -15.84 2.15 -33.51
CA PHE A 305 -14.83 3.10 -33.05
C PHE A 305 -15.44 4.01 -31.98
N VAL A 306 -14.67 4.29 -30.93
CA VAL A 306 -15.08 5.12 -29.80
C VAL A 306 -14.02 6.19 -29.55
N ALA A 307 -14.46 7.43 -29.40
CA ALA A 307 -13.69 8.54 -28.88
C ALA A 307 -14.36 9.07 -27.63
N ALA A 308 -13.60 9.31 -26.57
CA ALA A 308 -14.09 9.89 -25.32
C ALA A 308 -13.14 10.97 -24.82
N GLY A 309 -13.69 12.03 -24.27
CA GLY A 309 -12.93 13.11 -23.68
C GLY A 309 -13.65 13.75 -22.50
N ALA A 310 -12.90 14.10 -21.47
CA ALA A 310 -13.41 14.79 -20.29
C ALA A 310 -12.46 15.90 -19.87
N LEU A 311 -12.99 17.00 -19.41
CA LEU A 311 -12.25 18.18 -18.96
C LEU A 311 -12.96 18.84 -17.78
N GLY A 312 -12.21 19.09 -16.70
CA GLY A 312 -12.61 19.92 -15.58
C GLY A 312 -11.62 21.06 -15.40
N TYR A 313 -12.11 22.23 -14.99
CA TYR A 313 -11.28 23.38 -14.70
C TYR A 313 -11.75 24.11 -13.44
N GLY A 314 -10.81 24.30 -12.52
CA GLY A 314 -11.05 25.03 -11.29
C GLY A 314 -11.10 26.54 -11.54
N LEU A 315 -12.24 27.13 -11.24
CA LEU A 315 -12.51 28.57 -11.33
C LEU A 315 -12.19 29.25 -9.98
N PRO A 316 -12.04 30.58 -9.93
CA PRO A 316 -12.08 31.33 -8.68
C PRO A 316 -13.35 31.05 -7.87
N TRP A 317 -13.35 31.38 -6.59
CA TRP A 317 -14.47 31.21 -5.63
C TRP A 317 -14.86 29.75 -5.37
N ASP A 318 -13.87 28.85 -5.41
CA ASP A 318 -14.06 27.42 -5.14
C ASP A 318 -15.12 26.75 -6.03
N MET A 319 -15.19 27.18 -7.26
CA MET A 319 -16.05 26.60 -8.28
C MET A 319 -15.24 25.76 -9.26
N THR A 320 -15.88 24.76 -9.87
CA THR A 320 -15.31 23.94 -10.93
C THR A 320 -16.33 23.78 -12.03
N ILE A 321 -15.96 24.13 -13.25
CA ILE A 321 -16.71 23.76 -14.45
C ILE A 321 -16.13 22.49 -15.03
N PHE A 322 -17.00 21.56 -15.43
CA PHE A 322 -16.55 20.30 -16.01
C PHE A 322 -17.51 19.82 -17.10
N GLY A 323 -17.01 18.93 -17.93
CA GLY A 323 -17.82 18.29 -18.96
C GLY A 323 -17.04 17.22 -19.70
N GLY A 324 -17.73 16.55 -20.61
CA GLY A 324 -17.14 15.51 -21.42
C GLY A 324 -18.03 15.17 -22.63
N ALA A 325 -17.46 14.39 -23.54
CA ALA A 325 -18.18 13.85 -24.68
C ALA A 325 -17.73 12.44 -25.00
N GLN A 326 -18.65 11.62 -25.46
CA GLN A 326 -18.39 10.30 -26.00
C GLN A 326 -19.02 10.22 -27.38
N ILE A 327 -18.30 9.70 -28.33
CA ILE A 327 -18.70 9.63 -29.73
C ILE A 327 -18.40 8.24 -30.26
N SER A 328 -19.40 7.67 -30.95
CA SER A 328 -19.27 6.43 -31.69
C SER A 328 -20.04 6.56 -33.02
N GLU A 329 -20.10 5.51 -33.84
CA GLU A 329 -20.71 5.54 -35.18
C GLU A 329 -22.16 6.05 -35.16
N ASP A 330 -23.00 5.50 -34.26
CA ASP A 330 -24.44 5.81 -34.15
C ASP A 330 -24.82 6.37 -32.78
N TYR A 331 -23.85 6.96 -32.09
CA TYR A 331 -24.01 7.47 -30.73
C TYR A 331 -23.13 8.70 -30.49
N TRP A 332 -23.69 9.69 -29.90
CA TRP A 332 -22.90 10.70 -29.23
C TRP A 332 -23.60 11.16 -27.95
N ASN A 333 -22.79 11.50 -26.98
CA ASN A 333 -23.23 12.04 -25.70
C ASN A 333 -22.34 13.20 -25.30
N ALA A 334 -22.94 14.20 -24.68
CA ALA A 334 -22.23 15.31 -24.10
C ALA A 334 -22.73 15.55 -22.68
N ALA A 335 -21.81 15.81 -21.77
CA ALA A 335 -22.05 16.16 -20.38
C ALA A 335 -21.48 17.54 -20.10
N ALA A 336 -22.18 18.34 -19.32
CA ALA A 336 -21.69 19.60 -18.78
C ALA A 336 -22.18 19.79 -17.34
N GLY A 337 -21.33 20.30 -16.47
CA GLY A 337 -21.65 20.44 -15.08
C GLY A 337 -20.87 21.55 -14.38
N LEU A 338 -21.35 21.89 -13.22
CA LEU A 338 -20.76 22.86 -12.30
C LEU A 338 -20.72 22.25 -10.90
N ALA A 339 -19.58 22.36 -10.25
CA ALA A 339 -19.43 22.04 -8.83
C ALA A 339 -18.99 23.29 -8.07
N ALA A 340 -19.46 23.43 -6.85
CA ALA A 340 -19.12 24.56 -6.01
C ALA A 340 -19.02 24.16 -4.54
N ASN A 341 -18.08 24.76 -3.81
CA ASN A 341 -18.07 24.75 -2.37
C ASN A 341 -18.94 25.90 -1.85
N LEU A 342 -20.01 25.55 -1.21
CA LEU A 342 -20.99 26.49 -0.66
C LEU A 342 -20.68 26.87 0.81
N GLY A 343 -19.42 26.65 1.24
CA GLY A 343 -18.95 26.93 2.58
C GLY A 343 -19.72 26.13 3.64
N GLN A 344 -20.42 26.81 4.53
CA GLN A 344 -21.21 26.16 5.60
C GLN A 344 -22.33 25.25 5.08
N LEU A 345 -22.76 25.40 3.85
CA LEU A 345 -23.80 24.56 3.24
C LEU A 345 -23.23 23.27 2.62
N GLY A 346 -21.90 23.11 2.63
CA GLY A 346 -21.23 21.93 2.07
C GLY A 346 -20.80 22.13 0.63
N ALA A 347 -20.61 21.05 -0.11
CA ALA A 347 -20.26 21.05 -1.54
C ALA A 347 -21.42 20.48 -2.36
N ALA A 348 -21.66 21.05 -3.53
CA ALA A 348 -22.70 20.58 -4.43
C ALA A 348 -22.22 20.57 -5.87
N SER A 349 -22.76 19.65 -6.67
CA SER A 349 -22.61 19.68 -8.12
C SER A 349 -23.93 19.43 -8.82
N ILE A 350 -24.01 19.98 -10.01
CA ILE A 350 -25.10 19.75 -10.98
C ILE A 350 -24.49 19.39 -12.31
N GLN A 351 -24.99 18.34 -12.93
CA GLN A 351 -24.57 17.86 -14.25
C GLN A 351 -25.79 17.59 -15.12
N LEU A 352 -25.71 18.00 -16.37
CA LEU A 352 -26.67 17.68 -17.40
C LEU A 352 -25.97 16.85 -18.47
N ASP A 353 -26.51 15.69 -18.76
CA ASP A 353 -26.10 14.81 -19.85
C ASP A 353 -27.16 14.80 -20.95
N TYR A 354 -26.73 14.77 -22.18
CA TYR A 354 -27.59 14.61 -23.35
C TYR A 354 -27.00 13.55 -24.28
N ALA A 355 -27.81 12.60 -24.73
CA ALA A 355 -27.41 11.57 -25.68
C ALA A 355 -28.34 11.56 -26.89
N ASP A 356 -27.76 11.31 -28.07
CA ASP A 356 -28.45 11.11 -29.36
C ASP A 356 -27.90 9.80 -29.93
N TYR A 357 -28.83 8.88 -30.32
CA TYR A 357 -28.43 7.53 -30.73
C TYR A 357 -29.51 6.86 -31.62
N SER A 358 -29.08 5.84 -32.38
CA SER A 358 -29.94 4.92 -33.09
C SER A 358 -29.96 3.56 -32.43
N LEU A 359 -31.12 2.96 -32.17
CA LEU A 359 -31.23 1.63 -31.53
C LEU A 359 -30.75 0.51 -32.45
N GLU A 360 -31.15 0.57 -33.71
CA GLU A 360 -30.75 -0.39 -34.73
C GLU A 360 -29.96 0.32 -35.84
N LYS A 361 -28.91 -0.34 -36.37
CA LYS A 361 -28.11 0.22 -37.47
C LYS A 361 -28.92 0.47 -38.76
N SER A 362 -30.05 -0.26 -38.92
CA SER A 362 -30.93 -0.10 -40.07
C SER A 362 -32.09 0.90 -39.85
N ASP A 363 -32.26 1.42 -38.65
CA ASP A 363 -33.33 2.38 -38.31
C ASP A 363 -32.83 3.81 -38.37
N ASP A 364 -33.28 4.56 -39.36
CA ASP A 364 -32.95 6.00 -39.51
C ASP A 364 -33.61 6.86 -38.36
N LYS A 365 -34.34 6.24 -37.44
CA LYS A 365 -34.96 6.97 -36.34
C LYS A 365 -33.98 7.23 -35.19
N LYS A 366 -33.47 8.41 -35.17
CA LYS A 366 -32.72 8.92 -34.03
C LYS A 366 -33.58 9.08 -32.79
N ARG A 367 -33.04 8.72 -31.66
CA ARG A 367 -33.63 8.89 -30.32
C ARG A 367 -32.74 9.78 -29.48
N THR A 368 -33.37 10.57 -28.64
CA THR A 368 -32.64 11.48 -27.74
C THR A 368 -33.06 11.27 -26.32
N GLY A 369 -32.13 11.43 -25.40
CA GLY A 369 -32.39 11.35 -23.96
C GLY A 369 -31.54 12.34 -23.19
N SER A 370 -32.00 12.71 -22.01
CA SER A 370 -31.23 13.56 -21.12
C SER A 370 -31.31 13.05 -19.66
N ARG A 371 -30.22 13.30 -18.92
CA ARG A 371 -30.09 12.95 -17.52
C ARG A 371 -29.64 14.18 -16.73
N LEU A 372 -30.31 14.47 -15.63
CA LEU A 372 -29.91 15.48 -14.66
C LEU A 372 -29.35 14.78 -13.43
N ALA A 373 -28.13 15.11 -13.04
CA ALA A 373 -27.51 14.60 -11.83
C ALA A 373 -27.27 15.76 -10.84
N LEU A 374 -27.61 15.53 -9.59
CA LEU A 374 -27.33 16.42 -8.47
C LEU A 374 -26.56 15.63 -7.42
N GLU A 375 -25.47 16.17 -6.98
CA GLU A 375 -24.70 15.62 -5.89
C GLU A 375 -24.50 16.69 -4.83
N TRP A 376 -24.69 16.33 -3.57
CA TRP A 376 -24.49 17.20 -2.45
C TRP A 376 -23.86 16.45 -1.28
N GLN A 377 -22.84 17.07 -0.70
CA GLN A 377 -22.14 16.50 0.45
C GLN A 377 -21.88 17.57 1.50
N LYS A 378 -21.99 17.18 2.75
CA LYS A 378 -21.74 18.09 3.87
C LYS A 378 -21.12 17.39 5.04
N HIS A 379 -20.03 17.96 5.56
CA HIS A 379 -19.48 17.64 6.86
C HIS A 379 -19.92 18.68 7.88
N PHE A 380 -20.60 18.25 8.94
CA PHE A 380 -21.10 19.11 10.03
C PHE A 380 -20.01 19.20 11.09
N THR A 381 -19.20 20.25 11.07
CA THR A 381 -18.05 20.41 11.97
C THR A 381 -18.42 20.41 13.45
N SER A 382 -19.63 20.86 13.82
CA SER A 382 -20.11 20.90 15.20
C SER A 382 -20.43 19.53 15.80
N THR A 383 -20.86 18.58 14.97
CA THR A 383 -21.29 17.25 15.41
C THR A 383 -20.38 16.13 14.87
N GLY A 384 -19.50 16.45 13.90
CA GLY A 384 -18.71 15.48 13.17
C GLY A 384 -19.51 14.63 12.18
N ALA A 385 -20.80 14.98 11.94
CA ALA A 385 -21.63 14.24 11.00
C ALA A 385 -21.18 14.46 9.56
N PHE A 386 -21.34 13.42 8.74
CA PHE A 386 -21.13 13.49 7.29
C PHE A 386 -22.39 13.03 6.57
N LEU A 387 -22.81 13.77 5.55
CA LEU A 387 -23.95 13.45 4.70
C LEU A 387 -23.55 13.60 3.24
N ASN A 388 -23.87 12.58 2.44
CA ASN A 388 -23.74 12.60 0.99
C ASN A 388 -25.06 12.16 0.35
N VAL A 389 -25.50 12.91 -0.64
CA VAL A 389 -26.74 12.67 -1.40
C VAL A 389 -26.41 12.76 -2.87
N ASN A 390 -26.71 11.71 -3.61
CA ASN A 390 -26.60 11.66 -5.06
C ASN A 390 -27.98 11.38 -5.63
N TRP A 391 -28.45 12.26 -6.49
CA TRP A 391 -29.74 12.09 -7.17
C TRP A 391 -29.58 12.27 -8.68
N ARG A 392 -30.12 11.32 -9.42
CA ARG A 392 -30.16 11.35 -10.87
C ARG A 392 -31.58 11.18 -11.35
N ARG A 393 -31.95 11.99 -12.32
CA ARG A 393 -33.24 11.92 -12.98
C ARG A 393 -33.07 11.86 -14.49
N TYR A 394 -33.70 10.89 -15.08
CA TYR A 394 -33.74 10.66 -16.51
C TYR A 394 -34.99 11.31 -17.08
N THR A 395 -34.82 12.53 -17.63
CA THR A 395 -35.96 13.42 -17.94
C THR A 395 -36.83 12.95 -19.10
N SER A 396 -36.35 12.05 -19.94
CA SER A 396 -37.07 11.56 -21.11
C SER A 396 -37.31 10.05 -21.09
N GLY A 397 -36.87 9.33 -20.05
CA GLY A 397 -36.92 7.87 -19.94
C GLY A 397 -36.21 7.12 -21.08
N ARG A 398 -35.50 7.87 -21.91
CA ARG A 398 -34.79 7.37 -23.12
C ARG A 398 -33.31 7.64 -23.09
N TYR A 399 -32.76 8.19 -22.01
CA TYR A 399 -31.32 8.37 -21.91
C TYR A 399 -30.67 6.99 -21.81
N LEU A 400 -29.76 6.70 -22.74
CA LEU A 400 -28.94 5.50 -22.71
C LEU A 400 -27.46 5.92 -22.73
N THR A 401 -26.65 5.23 -21.97
CA THR A 401 -25.22 5.29 -22.10
C THR A 401 -24.77 4.50 -23.33
N LEU A 402 -23.55 4.72 -23.80
CA LEU A 402 -23.00 3.95 -24.93
C LEU A 402 -22.92 2.47 -24.59
N SER A 403 -22.53 2.13 -23.37
CA SER A 403 -22.47 0.73 -22.89
C SER A 403 -23.84 0.06 -22.92
N GLU A 404 -24.88 0.75 -22.46
CA GLU A 404 -26.25 0.24 -22.49
C GLU A 404 -26.79 0.08 -23.92
N LEU A 405 -26.49 1.02 -24.79
CA LEU A 405 -26.86 0.93 -26.19
C LEU A 405 -26.26 -0.30 -26.87
N LEU A 406 -24.95 -0.50 -26.69
CA LEU A 406 -24.24 -1.61 -27.32
C LEU A 406 -24.67 -2.96 -26.73
N SER A 407 -24.86 -3.03 -25.40
CA SER A 407 -25.41 -4.24 -24.77
C SER A 407 -26.82 -4.59 -25.25
N ARG A 408 -27.66 -3.60 -25.58
CA ARG A 408 -28.99 -3.84 -26.15
C ARG A 408 -28.95 -4.42 -27.57
N ARG A 409 -27.96 -4.01 -28.38
CA ARG A 409 -27.80 -4.50 -29.75
C ARG A 409 -27.34 -5.96 -29.80
N ASP A 410 -26.75 -6.44 -28.71
CA ASP A 410 -26.19 -7.78 -28.63
C ASP A 410 -27.20 -8.85 -28.14
N ASP A 411 -28.52 -8.58 -28.16
CA ASP A 411 -29.58 -9.46 -27.70
C ASP A 411 -29.49 -9.93 -26.23
N ASP A 412 -28.70 -9.26 -25.41
CA ASP A 412 -28.72 -9.47 -23.96
C ASP A 412 -29.99 -8.86 -23.33
N GLU A 413 -31.13 -9.24 -23.89
CA GLU A 413 -32.46 -8.80 -23.48
C GLU A 413 -32.72 -9.09 -22.00
N TRP A 414 -32.10 -10.17 -21.50
CA TRP A 414 -32.22 -10.55 -20.08
C TRP A 414 -31.51 -9.54 -19.14
N LEU A 415 -30.28 -9.14 -19.47
CA LEU A 415 -29.52 -8.17 -18.67
C LEU A 415 -30.20 -6.82 -18.70
N TYR A 416 -30.70 -6.42 -19.85
CA TYR A 416 -31.35 -5.13 -20.02
C TYR A 416 -32.74 -5.11 -19.39
N SER A 417 -33.59 -6.16 -19.58
CA SER A 417 -34.94 -6.18 -19.02
C SER A 417 -34.92 -6.27 -17.48
N ASN A 418 -33.92 -6.93 -16.91
CA ASN A 418 -33.89 -7.13 -15.46
C ASN A 418 -33.12 -6.08 -14.67
N TYR A 419 -32.12 -5.42 -15.25
CA TYR A 419 -31.25 -4.55 -14.52
C TYR A 419 -31.18 -3.10 -15.05
N LEU A 420 -31.25 -2.88 -16.35
CA LEU A 420 -30.99 -1.58 -16.97
C LEU A 420 -32.23 -0.92 -17.60
N GLY A 421 -33.41 -1.57 -17.62
CA GLY A 421 -34.59 -1.02 -18.28
C GLY A 421 -34.96 0.38 -17.78
N ASN A 422 -35.31 1.25 -18.66
CA ASN A 422 -35.82 2.63 -18.57
C ASN A 422 -35.84 3.22 -17.15
N LEU A 423 -34.67 3.48 -16.59
CA LEU A 423 -34.52 4.10 -15.27
C LEU A 423 -35.08 5.53 -15.32
N SER A 424 -35.92 5.90 -14.37
CA SER A 424 -36.50 7.24 -14.26
C SER A 424 -35.84 8.09 -13.18
N ASP A 425 -35.59 7.48 -12.00
CA ASP A 425 -34.95 8.16 -10.89
C ASP A 425 -33.99 7.23 -10.15
N GLU A 426 -32.88 7.75 -9.75
CA GLU A 426 -31.91 7.12 -8.88
C GLU A 426 -31.59 8.06 -7.72
N LEU A 427 -31.65 7.58 -6.49
CA LEU A 427 -31.27 8.30 -5.30
C LEU A 427 -30.33 7.42 -4.47
N ALA A 428 -29.16 7.92 -4.14
CA ALA A 428 -28.27 7.31 -3.17
C ALA A 428 -28.00 8.29 -2.02
N LEU A 429 -28.05 7.76 -0.81
CA LEU A 429 -27.85 8.52 0.44
C LEU A 429 -26.82 7.79 1.30
N SER A 430 -25.87 8.52 1.86
CA SER A 430 -25.05 8.03 2.95
C SER A 430 -24.93 9.08 4.04
N PHE A 431 -25.08 8.64 5.29
CA PHE A 431 -24.98 9.48 6.47
C PHE A 431 -24.20 8.79 7.56
N SER A 432 -23.33 9.50 8.23
CA SER A 432 -22.58 9.01 9.38
C SER A 432 -22.57 10.10 10.45
N GLN A 433 -22.88 9.72 11.69
CA GLN A 433 -22.98 10.62 12.83
C GLN A 433 -22.26 10.02 14.02
N PRO A 434 -21.09 10.56 14.40
CA PRO A 434 -20.52 10.28 15.72
C PRO A 434 -21.43 10.83 16.81
N VAL A 435 -21.78 9.99 17.79
CA VAL A 435 -22.67 10.34 18.91
C VAL A 435 -21.83 10.46 20.19
N GLY A 436 -20.88 11.40 20.19
CA GLY A 436 -19.95 11.60 21.29
C GLY A 436 -19.23 10.32 21.68
N SER A 437 -19.20 9.99 22.97
CA SER A 437 -18.64 8.73 23.49
C SER A 437 -19.58 7.53 23.37
N LEU A 438 -20.81 7.74 22.90
CA LEU A 438 -21.80 6.65 22.81
C LEU A 438 -21.60 5.77 21.58
N GLY A 439 -20.89 6.26 20.54
CA GLY A 439 -20.63 5.48 19.36
C GLY A 439 -20.86 6.24 18.05
N ASN A 440 -21.11 5.49 16.98
CA ASN A 440 -21.34 6.04 15.66
C ASN A 440 -22.64 5.47 15.05
N TRP A 441 -23.46 6.35 14.55
CA TRP A 441 -24.64 5.98 13.78
C TRP A 441 -24.38 6.20 12.30
N SER A 442 -24.66 5.18 11.49
CA SER A 442 -24.57 5.24 10.03
C SER A 442 -25.91 4.88 9.38
N LEU A 443 -26.19 5.52 8.25
CA LEU A 443 -27.32 5.26 7.40
C LEU A 443 -26.87 5.28 5.95
N SER A 444 -27.20 4.24 5.20
CA SER A 444 -27.00 4.20 3.75
C SER A 444 -28.28 3.71 3.09
N GLY A 445 -28.58 4.25 1.91
CA GLY A 445 -29.76 3.84 1.17
C GLY A 445 -29.65 4.15 -0.31
N SER A 446 -30.32 3.34 -1.11
CA SER A 446 -30.47 3.54 -2.55
C SER A 446 -31.91 3.29 -2.98
N LEU A 447 -32.37 4.07 -3.94
CA LEU A 447 -33.69 3.98 -4.53
C LEU A 447 -33.56 4.08 -6.04
N TYR A 448 -34.01 3.06 -6.74
CA TYR A 448 -34.11 3.02 -8.20
C TYR A 448 -35.56 2.90 -8.60
N ARG A 449 -36.03 3.82 -9.41
CA ARG A 449 -37.37 3.80 -10.01
C ARG A 449 -37.25 3.67 -11.50
N TYR A 450 -38.08 2.82 -12.08
CA TYR A 450 -38.15 2.56 -13.50
C TYR A 450 -39.49 3.05 -14.07
N GLU A 451 -39.57 3.31 -15.37
CA GLU A 451 -40.78 3.76 -16.04
C GLU A 451 -41.90 2.70 -16.04
N ASP A 452 -41.56 1.41 -15.92
CA ASP A 452 -42.45 0.29 -15.93
C ASP A 452 -42.93 -0.15 -14.54
N ASP A 453 -42.96 0.80 -13.58
CA ASP A 453 -43.36 0.56 -12.19
C ASP A 453 -42.39 -0.36 -11.38
N ARG A 454 -41.31 -0.83 -11.96
CA ARG A 454 -40.24 -1.50 -11.20
C ARG A 454 -39.65 -0.53 -10.19
N ARG A 455 -39.31 -1.09 -9.05
CA ARG A 455 -38.67 -0.30 -7.99
C ARG A 455 -37.73 -1.19 -7.21
N ARG A 456 -36.56 -0.68 -6.95
CA ARG A 456 -35.59 -1.29 -6.04
C ARG A 456 -35.22 -0.29 -4.97
N GLU A 457 -35.31 -0.74 -3.73
CA GLU A 457 -34.97 0.05 -2.56
C GLU A 457 -34.03 -0.77 -1.69
N SER A 458 -33.01 -0.16 -1.19
CA SER A 458 -32.15 -0.72 -0.15
C SER A 458 -31.89 0.36 0.89
N LEU A 459 -32.12 0.03 2.14
CA LEU A 459 -31.84 0.89 3.28
C LEU A 459 -31.11 0.08 4.34
N MET A 460 -29.98 0.57 4.76
CA MET A 460 -29.22 0.01 5.89
C MET A 460 -28.91 1.11 6.88
N THR A 461 -29.25 0.85 8.14
CA THR A 461 -28.84 1.71 9.25
C THR A 461 -28.17 0.90 10.32
N ALA A 462 -27.11 1.43 10.91
CA ALA A 462 -26.37 0.76 11.97
C ALA A 462 -25.91 1.76 13.04
N PHE A 463 -26.03 1.32 14.29
CA PHE A 463 -25.45 2.01 15.42
C PHE A 463 -24.39 1.12 16.06
N ASN A 464 -23.17 1.61 16.08
CA ASN A 464 -22.02 0.90 16.63
C ASN A 464 -21.51 1.65 17.87
N THR A 465 -21.31 0.92 18.95
CA THR A 465 -20.80 1.47 20.20
C THR A 465 -19.77 0.54 20.84
N ASP A 466 -18.85 1.11 21.59
CA ASP A 466 -17.98 0.39 22.51
C ASP A 466 -18.37 0.77 23.93
N TRP A 467 -18.76 -0.20 24.72
CA TRP A 467 -19.14 0.00 26.11
C TRP A 467 -18.22 -0.79 27.03
N GLY A 468 -17.22 -0.13 27.59
CA GLY A 468 -16.25 -0.76 28.49
C GLY A 468 -15.43 -1.87 27.84
N GLY A 469 -15.11 -1.71 26.55
CA GLY A 469 -14.40 -2.70 25.75
C GLY A 469 -15.30 -3.75 25.11
N ILE A 470 -16.61 -3.69 25.31
CA ILE A 470 -17.60 -4.54 24.63
C ILE A 470 -18.11 -3.80 23.41
N GLY A 471 -17.81 -4.32 22.23
CA GLY A 471 -18.36 -3.81 20.97
C GLY A 471 -19.80 -4.25 20.81
N VAL A 472 -20.75 -3.31 20.62
CA VAL A 472 -22.16 -3.60 20.36
C VAL A 472 -22.57 -2.94 19.05
N SER A 473 -23.26 -3.68 18.18
CA SER A 473 -23.80 -3.17 16.93
C SER A 473 -25.29 -3.52 16.81
N LEU A 474 -26.10 -2.53 16.50
CA LEU A 474 -27.50 -2.69 16.13
C LEU A 474 -27.65 -2.25 14.69
N SER A 475 -28.08 -3.15 13.79
CA SER A 475 -28.24 -2.89 12.37
C SER A 475 -29.64 -3.26 11.91
N LEU A 476 -30.21 -2.45 11.04
CA LEU A 476 -31.47 -2.70 10.34
C LEU A 476 -31.19 -2.59 8.83
N GLN A 477 -31.51 -3.63 8.10
CA GLN A 477 -31.49 -3.64 6.63
C GLN A 477 -32.91 -3.85 6.12
N HIS A 478 -33.33 -3.03 5.15
CA HIS A 478 -34.59 -3.17 4.43
C HIS A 478 -34.32 -3.16 2.94
N ASP A 479 -34.64 -4.23 2.26
CA ASP A 479 -34.54 -4.39 0.82
C ASP A 479 -35.93 -4.61 0.24
N ARG A 480 -36.23 -3.96 -0.88
CA ARG A 480 -37.46 -4.15 -1.63
C ARG A 480 -37.16 -4.18 -3.11
N SER A 481 -37.64 -5.20 -3.78
CA SER A 481 -37.54 -5.35 -5.23
C SER A 481 -38.91 -5.65 -5.80
N LYS A 482 -39.48 -4.69 -6.51
CA LYS A 482 -40.71 -4.92 -7.28
C LYS A 482 -40.32 -5.25 -8.72
N LEU A 483 -40.59 -6.49 -9.15
CA LEU A 483 -40.27 -7.00 -10.47
C LEU A 483 -41.45 -6.82 -11.45
N PRO A 484 -41.21 -6.94 -12.78
CA PRO A 484 -42.26 -6.97 -13.77
C PRO A 484 -43.21 -8.12 -13.48
N GLY A 485 -44.55 -7.91 -13.65
CA GLY A 485 -45.54 -8.92 -13.34
C GLY A 485 -46.08 -8.92 -11.91
N GLY A 486 -45.63 -7.97 -11.07
CA GLY A 486 -46.28 -7.70 -9.77
C GLY A 486 -45.68 -8.46 -8.59
N VAL A 487 -44.60 -9.18 -8.77
CA VAL A 487 -43.87 -9.76 -7.65
C VAL A 487 -43.19 -8.62 -6.88
N ASP A 488 -43.61 -8.42 -5.63
CA ASP A 488 -43.09 -7.43 -4.69
C ASP A 488 -42.37 -8.20 -3.59
N ASP A 489 -41.07 -8.34 -3.75
CA ASP A 489 -40.21 -9.00 -2.78
C ASP A 489 -39.71 -7.96 -1.78
N ARG A 490 -39.91 -8.24 -0.49
CA ARG A 490 -39.54 -7.34 0.62
C ARG A 490 -38.84 -8.16 1.66
N GLU A 491 -37.77 -7.60 2.15
CA GLU A 491 -37.02 -8.23 3.22
C GLU A 491 -36.59 -7.16 4.23
N THR A 492 -36.82 -7.43 5.50
CA THR A 492 -36.34 -6.59 6.60
C THR A 492 -35.62 -7.44 7.61
N ILE A 493 -34.38 -7.10 7.86
CA ILE A 493 -33.51 -7.81 8.80
C ILE A 493 -33.11 -6.84 9.91
N LEU A 494 -33.45 -7.17 11.16
CA LEU A 494 -32.89 -6.54 12.35
C LEU A 494 -31.79 -7.42 12.90
N TYR A 495 -30.63 -6.86 13.12
CA TYR A 495 -29.48 -7.57 13.64
C TYR A 495 -28.87 -6.82 14.82
N LEU A 496 -28.79 -7.50 15.97
CA LEU A 496 -28.09 -7.04 17.17
C LEU A 496 -26.88 -7.94 17.39
N SER A 497 -25.70 -7.38 17.53
CA SER A 497 -24.51 -8.14 17.88
C SER A 497 -23.76 -7.53 19.03
N ALA A 498 -23.06 -8.38 19.78
CA ALA A 498 -22.14 -8.00 20.82
C ALA A 498 -20.85 -8.81 20.71
N SER A 499 -19.72 -8.15 20.82
CA SER A 499 -18.39 -8.75 20.84
C SER A 499 -17.71 -8.41 22.16
N VAL A 500 -17.51 -9.43 22.99
CA VAL A 500 -17.00 -9.31 24.36
C VAL A 500 -15.59 -9.87 24.42
N PRO A 501 -14.55 -9.06 24.73
CA PRO A 501 -13.20 -9.58 24.93
C PRO A 501 -13.17 -10.65 26.01
N LEU A 502 -12.58 -11.80 25.73
CA LEU A 502 -12.47 -12.89 26.71
C LEU A 502 -11.66 -12.49 27.94
N SER A 503 -10.79 -11.50 27.81
CA SER A 503 -10.07 -10.91 28.96
C SER A 503 -10.98 -10.30 30.01
N LEU A 504 -12.14 -9.77 29.62
CA LEU A 504 -13.15 -9.26 30.56
C LEU A 504 -13.88 -10.39 31.29
N LEU A 505 -14.04 -11.55 30.65
CA LEU A 505 -14.76 -12.70 31.22
C LEU A 505 -13.87 -13.55 32.13
N PHE A 506 -12.61 -13.72 31.78
CA PHE A 506 -11.71 -14.70 32.40
C PHE A 506 -10.44 -14.10 33.01
N GLY A 507 -10.24 -12.78 32.92
CA GLY A 507 -9.08 -12.10 33.51
C GLY A 507 -7.73 -12.43 32.83
N TYR A 508 -7.73 -13.01 31.64
CA TYR A 508 -6.52 -13.32 30.89
C TYR A 508 -6.01 -12.11 30.13
N SER A 509 -4.69 -12.07 29.95
CA SER A 509 -4.03 -11.10 29.06
C SER A 509 -4.31 -11.34 27.56
N ALA A 510 -5.40 -12.02 27.21
CA ALA A 510 -5.78 -12.39 25.86
C ALA A 510 -6.54 -11.24 25.18
N SER A 511 -5.80 -10.19 24.81
CA SER A 511 -6.35 -8.96 24.21
C SER A 511 -6.93 -9.12 22.79
N SER A 512 -6.85 -10.30 22.18
CA SER A 512 -7.23 -10.56 20.79
C SER A 512 -8.24 -11.70 20.63
N GLN A 513 -8.95 -12.06 21.70
CA GLN A 513 -9.97 -13.12 21.67
C GLN A 513 -11.30 -12.60 22.16
N TYR A 514 -12.38 -12.98 21.48
CA TYR A 514 -13.72 -12.44 21.72
C TYR A 514 -14.76 -13.56 21.78
N ALA A 515 -15.73 -13.40 22.67
CA ALA A 515 -17.03 -14.08 22.60
C ALA A 515 -17.98 -13.18 21.80
N ASN A 516 -18.62 -13.75 20.78
CA ASN A 516 -19.51 -13.05 19.88
C ASN A 516 -20.93 -13.55 20.07
N PHE A 517 -21.87 -12.64 20.16
CA PHE A 517 -23.30 -12.92 20.29
C PHE A 517 -24.03 -12.15 19.20
N GLY A 518 -24.97 -12.79 18.54
CA GLY A 518 -25.80 -12.19 17.52
C GLY A 518 -27.26 -12.57 17.68
N LEU A 519 -28.15 -11.65 17.41
CA LEU A 519 -29.58 -11.89 17.34
C LEU A 519 -30.11 -11.26 16.08
N GLN A 520 -30.62 -12.07 15.18
CA GLN A 520 -31.19 -11.65 13.91
C GLN A 520 -32.68 -11.95 13.86
N ARG A 521 -33.45 -10.98 13.42
CA ARG A 521 -34.87 -11.16 13.16
C ARG A 521 -35.20 -10.73 11.74
N ALA A 522 -35.79 -11.61 10.98
CA ALA A 522 -36.32 -11.30 9.65
C ALA A 522 -37.83 -10.98 9.72
N ASP A 523 -38.40 -10.38 8.65
CA ASP A 523 -39.78 -9.96 8.57
C ASP A 523 -40.76 -11.15 8.48
N ASP A 524 -40.31 -12.33 7.99
CA ASP A 524 -41.05 -13.58 8.06
C ASP A 524 -41.25 -14.12 9.50
N GLY A 525 -40.75 -13.40 10.49
CA GLY A 525 -40.77 -13.79 11.89
C GLY A 525 -39.67 -14.76 12.29
N THR A 526 -38.79 -15.13 11.41
CA THR A 526 -37.65 -15.98 11.72
C THR A 526 -36.71 -15.27 12.65
N LEU A 527 -36.34 -15.95 13.75
CA LEU A 527 -35.39 -15.47 14.73
C LEU A 527 -34.17 -16.40 14.74
N TYR A 528 -33.00 -15.84 14.60
CA TYR A 528 -31.72 -16.54 14.72
C TYR A 528 -30.91 -15.94 15.85
N ALA A 529 -30.49 -16.79 16.77
CA ALA A 529 -29.47 -16.45 17.76
C ALA A 529 -28.14 -17.08 17.36
N THR A 530 -27.09 -16.31 17.37
CA THR A 530 -25.72 -16.76 17.06
C THR A 530 -24.83 -16.55 18.25
N GLU A 531 -24.06 -17.55 18.61
CA GLU A 531 -23.04 -17.51 19.67
C GLU A 531 -21.72 -18.05 19.09
N GLY A 532 -20.62 -17.46 19.47
CA GLY A 532 -19.36 -17.91 18.95
C GLY A 532 -18.15 -17.35 19.69
N VAL A 533 -17.01 -17.87 19.33
CA VAL A 533 -15.72 -17.37 19.78
C VAL A 533 -14.83 -17.13 18.58
N SER A 534 -14.11 -16.02 18.60
CA SER A 534 -13.15 -15.70 17.57
C SER A 534 -11.91 -15.06 18.18
N GLY A 535 -10.82 -15.12 17.46
CA GLY A 535 -9.61 -14.48 17.93
C GLY A 535 -8.40 -14.78 17.07
N THR A 536 -7.29 -14.21 17.51
CA THR A 536 -5.98 -14.46 16.92
C THR A 536 -5.05 -15.13 17.92
N PHE A 537 -4.09 -15.91 17.44
CA PHE A 537 -3.11 -16.61 18.26
C PHE A 537 -1.79 -16.82 17.52
N GLY A 538 -0.78 -17.31 18.23
CA GLY A 538 0.55 -17.56 17.71
C GLY A 538 1.44 -16.31 17.73
N GLU A 539 2.67 -16.49 17.26
CA GLU A 539 3.64 -15.40 17.16
C GLU A 539 3.12 -14.35 16.18
N ASN A 540 3.15 -13.07 16.57
CA ASN A 540 2.61 -11.94 15.81
C ASN A 540 1.13 -12.05 15.44
N GLN A 541 0.36 -12.92 16.13
CA GLN A 541 -1.09 -13.09 15.89
C GLN A 541 -1.45 -13.45 14.43
N LEU A 542 -0.60 -14.21 13.77
CA LEU A 542 -0.76 -14.56 12.35
C LEU A 542 -1.85 -15.61 12.10
N TRP A 543 -2.29 -16.29 13.12
CA TRP A 543 -3.40 -17.22 13.06
C TRP A 543 -4.69 -16.57 13.54
N SER A 544 -5.78 -16.75 12.81
CA SER A 544 -7.11 -16.32 13.21
C SER A 544 -8.07 -17.50 13.15
N TYR A 545 -8.97 -17.56 14.11
CA TYR A 545 -10.01 -18.57 14.14
C TYR A 545 -11.36 -17.95 14.46
N ALA A 546 -12.42 -18.57 13.99
CA ALA A 546 -13.78 -18.32 14.43
C ALA A 546 -14.55 -19.65 14.52
N LEU A 547 -15.33 -19.81 15.56
CA LEU A 547 -16.26 -20.90 15.76
C LEU A 547 -17.57 -20.30 16.21
N SER A 548 -18.66 -20.54 15.48
CA SER A 548 -19.98 -20.04 15.84
C SER A 548 -21.05 -21.06 15.59
N GLY A 549 -22.05 -21.07 16.48
CA GLY A 549 -23.31 -21.76 16.30
C GLY A 549 -24.44 -20.78 16.10
N ALA A 550 -25.40 -21.09 15.27
CA ALA A 550 -26.65 -20.33 15.16
C ALA A 550 -27.84 -21.26 15.34
N GLN A 551 -28.83 -20.77 16.08
CA GLN A 551 -30.10 -21.47 16.37
C GLN A 551 -31.25 -20.58 15.93
N GLY A 552 -32.05 -21.07 15.01
CA GLY A 552 -33.30 -20.44 14.56
C GLY A 552 -34.54 -21.27 14.86
N ASN A 553 -35.73 -20.77 14.45
CA ASN A 553 -37.00 -21.44 14.69
C ASN A 553 -37.10 -22.82 14.02
N SER A 554 -36.45 -22.99 12.86
CA SER A 554 -36.50 -24.23 12.08
C SER A 554 -35.11 -24.72 11.64
N GLN A 555 -34.06 -23.95 11.85
CA GLN A 555 -32.75 -24.27 11.36
C GLN A 555 -31.69 -23.98 12.43
N SER A 556 -30.68 -24.84 12.47
CA SER A 556 -29.49 -24.65 13.25
C SER A 556 -28.26 -24.74 12.33
N SER A 557 -27.24 -23.97 12.62
CA SER A 557 -25.98 -24.05 11.88
C SER A 557 -24.77 -24.01 12.80
N LEU A 558 -23.71 -24.67 12.37
CA LEU A 558 -22.40 -24.61 13.00
C LEU A 558 -21.40 -24.17 11.95
N ASN A 559 -20.60 -23.16 12.29
CA ASN A 559 -19.55 -22.62 11.40
C ASN A 559 -18.22 -22.64 12.13
N ALA A 560 -17.17 -23.00 11.42
CA ALA A 560 -15.80 -22.94 11.90
C ALA A 560 -14.90 -22.41 10.79
N SER A 561 -14.01 -21.51 11.14
CA SER A 561 -13.00 -21.01 10.21
C SER A 561 -11.63 -20.91 10.87
N LEU A 562 -10.61 -21.12 10.07
CA LEU A 562 -9.22 -21.00 10.45
C LEU A 562 -8.46 -20.31 9.30
N SER A 563 -7.75 -19.25 9.62
CA SER A 563 -6.91 -18.57 8.64
C SER A 563 -5.50 -18.36 9.17
N HIS A 564 -4.56 -18.27 8.27
CA HIS A 564 -3.17 -18.01 8.58
C HIS A 564 -2.58 -17.00 7.58
N ASP A 565 -2.15 -15.88 8.14
CA ASP A 565 -1.42 -14.86 7.40
C ASP A 565 0.07 -15.17 7.47
N THR A 566 0.65 -15.56 6.35
CA THR A 566 2.10 -15.74 6.23
C THR A 566 2.69 -14.58 5.45
N GLY A 567 3.99 -14.34 5.59
CA GLY A 567 4.66 -13.40 4.70
C GLY A 567 4.61 -13.80 3.21
N ARG A 568 4.24 -15.06 2.92
CA ARG A 568 4.19 -15.64 1.57
C ARG A 568 2.80 -15.70 0.95
N GLY A 569 1.78 -15.30 1.71
CA GLY A 569 0.39 -15.32 1.32
C GLY A 569 -0.53 -15.64 2.49
N ARG A 570 -1.81 -15.59 2.24
CA ARG A 570 -2.86 -15.90 3.21
C ARG A 570 -3.67 -17.08 2.74
N TRP A 571 -4.03 -17.96 3.65
CA TRP A 571 -5.03 -18.99 3.40
C TRP A 571 -6.08 -19.01 4.50
N GLN A 572 -7.26 -19.40 4.12
CA GLN A 572 -8.39 -19.58 5.03
C GLN A 572 -9.15 -20.82 4.64
N ILE A 573 -9.51 -21.63 5.62
CA ILE A 573 -10.40 -22.77 5.46
C ILE A 573 -11.60 -22.53 6.36
N SER A 574 -12.80 -22.77 5.85
CA SER A 574 -14.04 -22.71 6.59
C SER A 574 -14.89 -23.93 6.35
N ALA A 575 -15.57 -24.37 7.39
CA ALA A 575 -16.55 -25.44 7.33
C ALA A 575 -17.84 -24.95 7.97
N SER A 576 -18.95 -25.19 7.29
CA SER A 576 -20.27 -24.88 7.82
C SER A 576 -21.22 -26.06 7.64
N ARG A 577 -22.09 -26.27 8.59
CA ARG A 577 -23.11 -27.31 8.57
C ARG A 577 -24.42 -26.75 9.11
N ASN A 578 -25.46 -26.91 8.35
CA ASN A 578 -26.84 -26.72 8.83
C ASN A 578 -27.60 -28.04 8.79
N HIS A 579 -28.94 -28.00 8.94
CA HIS A 579 -29.77 -29.20 8.94
C HIS A 579 -29.63 -30.02 7.64
N ASP A 580 -29.64 -29.35 6.50
CA ASP A 580 -29.77 -29.96 5.17
C ASP A 580 -28.48 -29.83 4.34
N SER A 581 -27.55 -28.99 4.75
CA SER A 581 -26.34 -28.76 3.96
C SER A 581 -25.06 -28.84 4.77
N THR A 582 -23.99 -29.24 4.10
CA THR A 582 -22.60 -29.13 4.59
C THR A 582 -21.77 -28.45 3.51
N ARG A 583 -21.10 -27.40 3.90
CA ARG A 583 -20.16 -26.64 3.02
C ARG A 583 -18.77 -26.64 3.58
N LEU A 584 -17.79 -26.86 2.73
CA LEU A 584 -16.38 -26.67 2.99
C LEU A 584 -15.84 -25.66 1.98
N ALA A 585 -15.17 -24.61 2.44
CA ALA A 585 -14.61 -23.60 1.56
C ALA A 585 -13.15 -23.32 1.94
N ALA A 586 -12.34 -23.03 0.91
CA ALA A 586 -10.95 -22.65 1.05
C ALA A 586 -10.66 -21.42 0.20
N ASN A 587 -9.95 -20.47 0.79
CA ASN A 587 -9.46 -19.26 0.12
C ASN A 587 -7.94 -19.26 0.20
N LEU A 588 -7.27 -18.88 -0.88
CA LEU A 588 -5.82 -18.73 -0.94
C LEU A 588 -5.49 -17.48 -1.75
N ASP A 589 -4.75 -16.56 -1.17
CA ASP A 589 -4.30 -15.35 -1.85
C ASP A 589 -2.83 -15.06 -1.56
N GLY A 590 -2.17 -14.50 -2.55
CA GLY A 590 -0.76 -14.16 -2.48
C GLY A 590 -0.22 -13.67 -3.81
N SER A 591 1.10 -13.58 -3.88
CA SER A 591 1.82 -13.20 -5.08
C SER A 591 3.12 -13.97 -5.24
N ILE A 592 3.57 -14.02 -6.48
CA ILE A 592 4.88 -14.52 -6.87
C ILE A 592 5.62 -13.37 -7.57
N ILE A 593 6.79 -13.03 -7.08
CA ILE A 593 7.66 -12.00 -7.62
C ILE A 593 8.89 -12.66 -8.22
N ALA A 594 9.17 -12.39 -9.49
CA ALA A 594 10.43 -12.74 -10.14
C ALA A 594 11.23 -11.46 -10.39
N ALA A 595 12.33 -11.28 -9.68
CA ALA A 595 13.21 -10.11 -9.76
C ALA A 595 14.60 -10.47 -9.23
N GLU A 596 15.65 -9.78 -9.68
CA GLU A 596 17.02 -9.97 -9.20
C GLU A 596 17.51 -11.45 -9.31
N GLY A 597 17.01 -12.18 -10.31
CA GLY A 597 17.34 -13.61 -10.48
C GLY A 597 16.68 -14.54 -9.43
N GLN A 598 15.79 -14.03 -8.62
CA GLN A 598 15.09 -14.77 -7.56
C GLN A 598 13.60 -14.89 -7.85
N ILE A 599 12.99 -15.96 -7.34
CA ILE A 599 11.53 -16.14 -7.31
C ILE A 599 11.10 -16.11 -5.84
N MET A 600 10.30 -15.13 -5.49
CA MET A 600 9.91 -14.86 -4.10
C MET A 600 8.39 -14.88 -3.98
N PRO A 601 7.81 -15.80 -3.19
CA PRO A 601 6.42 -15.70 -2.80
C PRO A 601 6.23 -14.56 -1.80
N ALA A 602 5.11 -13.85 -1.90
CA ALA A 602 4.76 -12.75 -1.02
C ALA A 602 3.24 -12.70 -0.77
N GLN A 603 2.81 -11.86 0.15
CA GLN A 603 1.40 -11.46 0.25
C GLN A 603 0.97 -10.75 -1.03
N THR A 604 -0.34 -10.67 -1.27
CA THR A 604 -0.89 -9.97 -2.44
C THR A 604 -0.32 -8.55 -2.50
N LEU A 605 0.32 -8.22 -3.62
CA LEU A 605 0.93 -6.92 -3.81
C LEU A 605 -0.15 -5.87 -4.12
N THR A 606 -0.19 -4.88 -3.24
CA THR A 606 -1.01 -3.67 -3.42
C THR A 606 -0.06 -2.46 -3.41
N GLY A 607 0.26 -1.92 -4.59
CA GLY A 607 1.20 -0.82 -4.71
C GLY A 607 2.66 -1.27 -4.88
N ALA A 608 3.59 -0.39 -4.55
CA ALA A 608 5.02 -0.65 -4.68
C ALA A 608 5.53 -1.61 -3.60
N THR A 609 6.65 -2.25 -3.90
CA THR A 609 7.23 -3.30 -3.06
C THR A 609 8.73 -3.12 -2.96
N ALA A 610 9.30 -3.32 -1.78
CA ALA A 610 10.75 -3.35 -1.58
C ALA A 610 11.25 -4.79 -1.38
N LEU A 611 12.29 -5.13 -2.11
CA LEU A 611 13.09 -6.34 -1.97
C LEU A 611 14.37 -5.94 -1.24
N LEU A 612 14.49 -6.34 0.03
CA LEU A 612 15.65 -6.00 0.85
C LEU A 612 16.61 -7.18 0.86
N HIS A 613 17.79 -6.96 0.33
CA HIS A 613 18.89 -7.93 0.41
C HIS A 613 19.74 -7.64 1.65
N VAL A 614 19.79 -8.60 2.58
CA VAL A 614 20.52 -8.47 3.84
C VAL A 614 21.52 -9.63 3.93
N PRO A 615 22.69 -9.53 3.27
CA PRO A 615 23.67 -10.59 3.24
C PRO A 615 24.11 -11.01 4.65
N ASN A 616 24.43 -12.29 4.84
CA ASN A 616 24.89 -12.86 6.10
C ASN A 616 23.90 -12.82 7.28
N ALA A 617 22.67 -12.33 7.06
CA ALA A 617 21.64 -12.22 8.10
C ALA A 617 20.31 -12.87 7.67
N PRO A 618 20.25 -14.20 7.46
CA PRO A 618 19.02 -14.86 7.04
C PRO A 618 17.91 -14.80 8.06
N GLU A 619 18.19 -14.43 9.31
CA GLU A 619 17.22 -14.23 10.40
C GLU A 619 16.68 -12.80 10.46
N ALA A 620 17.19 -11.87 9.64
CA ALA A 620 16.75 -10.46 9.64
C ALA A 620 15.23 -10.32 9.54
N LYS A 621 14.67 -9.40 10.32
CA LYS A 621 13.24 -9.05 10.32
C LYS A 621 13.08 -7.56 10.09
N PRO A 622 12.02 -7.12 9.41
CA PRO A 622 11.71 -5.69 9.33
C PRO A 622 11.22 -5.18 10.68
N GLU A 623 11.54 -3.94 11.01
CA GLU A 623 11.14 -3.31 12.28
C GLU A 623 9.66 -2.88 12.24
N THR A 624 9.20 -2.31 11.14
CA THR A 624 7.90 -1.63 11.05
C THR A 624 6.79 -2.53 10.48
N TYR A 625 7.15 -3.61 9.79
CA TYR A 625 6.19 -4.47 9.09
C TYR A 625 6.11 -5.82 9.80
N SER A 626 4.94 -6.13 10.36
CA SER A 626 4.72 -7.35 11.14
C SER A 626 4.80 -8.64 10.30
N VAL A 627 4.52 -8.53 9.01
CA VAL A 627 4.51 -9.66 8.08
C VAL A 627 5.34 -9.34 6.86
N SER A 628 6.40 -10.09 6.63
CA SER A 628 7.23 -10.00 5.44
C SER A 628 7.53 -11.39 4.91
N ALA A 629 7.59 -11.53 3.59
CA ALA A 629 8.10 -12.75 2.99
C ALA A 629 9.61 -12.81 3.11
N LYS A 630 10.14 -14.02 3.18
CA LYS A 630 11.56 -14.29 3.32
C LYS A 630 11.98 -15.37 2.33
N SER A 631 13.03 -15.10 1.59
CA SER A 631 13.65 -16.05 0.68
C SER A 631 15.19 -15.95 0.80
N GLY A 632 15.80 -16.82 1.61
CA GLY A 632 17.22 -16.70 1.94
C GLY A 632 17.54 -15.37 2.64
N ASP A 633 18.46 -14.61 2.09
CA ASP A 633 18.86 -13.29 2.58
C ASP A 633 17.97 -12.14 2.07
N TRP A 634 16.89 -12.46 1.37
CA TRP A 634 15.93 -11.50 0.85
C TRP A 634 14.68 -11.38 1.72
N LEU A 635 14.25 -10.16 1.97
CA LEU A 635 12.98 -9.83 2.60
C LEU A 635 12.11 -9.07 1.60
N VAL A 636 10.81 -9.37 1.59
CA VAL A 636 9.83 -8.68 0.73
C VAL A 636 8.90 -7.85 1.61
N ILE A 637 8.88 -6.56 1.39
CA ILE A 637 7.99 -5.61 2.05
C ILE A 637 7.02 -5.07 1.01
N THR A 638 5.73 -5.34 1.18
CA THR A 638 4.66 -4.93 0.27
C THR A 638 3.93 -3.69 0.78
N GLY A 639 3.15 -3.06 -0.09
CA GLY A 639 2.25 -1.97 0.30
C GLY A 639 2.93 -0.62 0.52
N LEU A 640 4.06 -0.38 -0.13
CA LEU A 640 4.67 0.95 -0.12
C LEU A 640 3.82 1.95 -0.91
N ASN A 641 3.77 3.17 -0.42
CA ASN A 641 3.03 4.25 -1.05
C ASN A 641 3.78 4.79 -2.28
N ASN A 642 3.14 4.73 -3.45
CA ASN A 642 3.68 5.32 -4.67
C ASN A 642 3.88 6.83 -4.53
N TYR A 643 4.96 7.35 -5.11
CA TYR A 643 5.31 8.78 -5.19
C TYR A 643 5.57 9.45 -3.84
N ARG A 644 5.63 8.69 -2.77
CA ARG A 644 5.82 9.14 -1.40
C ARG A 644 7.07 8.56 -0.77
N SER A 645 7.54 9.22 0.26
CA SER A 645 8.62 8.72 1.09
C SER A 645 8.14 7.54 1.94
N ASN A 646 8.84 6.41 1.82
CA ASN A 646 8.62 5.22 2.62
C ASN A 646 9.90 4.88 3.37
N ASP A 647 9.84 4.72 4.67
CA ASP A 647 10.96 4.28 5.46
C ASP A 647 10.89 2.76 5.65
N VAL A 648 11.93 2.07 5.21
CA VAL A 648 12.10 0.65 5.45
C VAL A 648 13.29 0.43 6.38
N SER A 649 13.08 -0.32 7.46
CA SER A 649 14.09 -0.58 8.48
C SER A 649 14.16 -2.06 8.84
N ILE A 650 15.35 -2.50 9.19
CA ILE A 650 15.62 -3.84 9.71
C ILE A 650 15.73 -3.74 11.23
N ASP A 651 15.08 -4.66 11.95
CA ASP A 651 15.19 -4.76 13.40
C ASP A 651 16.63 -5.17 13.78
N PRO A 652 17.37 -4.28 14.46
CA PRO A 652 18.75 -4.58 14.86
C PRO A 652 18.85 -5.80 15.77
N SER A 653 17.78 -6.12 16.50
CA SER A 653 17.77 -7.29 17.41
C SER A 653 17.74 -8.62 16.65
N SER A 654 17.26 -8.61 15.41
CA SER A 654 17.17 -9.79 14.54
C SER A 654 18.49 -10.10 13.80
N ILE A 655 19.47 -9.19 13.84
CA ILE A 655 20.77 -9.40 13.18
C ILE A 655 21.66 -10.26 14.05
N PRO A 656 22.32 -11.29 13.48
CA PRO A 656 23.23 -12.14 14.24
C PRO A 656 24.35 -11.35 14.94
N PRO A 657 24.81 -11.78 16.13
CA PRO A 657 25.83 -11.07 16.90
C PRO A 657 27.16 -10.86 16.16
N ASN A 658 27.47 -11.75 15.22
CA ASN A 658 28.68 -11.73 14.39
C ASN A 658 28.48 -11.06 13.04
N VAL A 659 27.46 -10.24 12.89
CA VAL A 659 27.21 -9.44 11.69
C VAL A 659 27.07 -7.98 12.08
N LEU A 660 27.92 -7.13 11.54
CA LEU A 660 27.81 -5.68 11.63
C LEU A 660 26.99 -5.17 10.43
N MET A 661 25.94 -4.43 10.69
CA MET A 661 25.17 -3.71 9.70
C MET A 661 25.20 -2.21 10.06
N PRO A 662 25.95 -1.39 9.34
CA PRO A 662 26.13 0.03 9.69
C PRO A 662 24.87 0.88 9.55
N ILE A 663 23.98 0.51 8.63
CA ILE A 663 22.77 1.24 8.30
C ILE A 663 21.58 0.27 8.38
N TYR A 664 20.66 0.57 9.29
CA TYR A 664 19.44 -0.25 9.53
C TYR A 664 18.19 0.30 8.83
N ARG A 665 18.22 1.53 8.34
CA ARG A 665 17.07 2.22 7.75
C ARG A 665 17.39 2.76 6.37
N ARG A 666 16.44 2.62 5.44
CA ARG A 666 16.49 3.17 4.11
C ARG A 666 15.19 3.88 3.80
N ARG A 667 15.30 5.05 3.18
CA ARG A 667 14.15 5.82 2.69
C ARG A 667 13.99 5.61 1.20
N LEU A 668 12.80 5.21 0.76
CA LEU A 668 12.50 4.83 -0.61
C LEU A 668 11.35 5.67 -1.15
N VAL A 669 11.42 6.04 -2.42
CA VAL A 669 10.37 6.77 -3.12
C VAL A 669 10.01 6.01 -4.39
N PRO A 670 9.13 5.01 -4.30
CA PRO A 670 8.73 4.24 -5.45
C PRO A 670 7.82 5.03 -6.39
N ALA A 671 7.93 4.79 -7.68
CA ALA A 671 7.01 5.26 -8.70
C ALA A 671 6.19 4.09 -9.25
N ASP A 672 4.89 4.31 -9.46
CA ASP A 672 4.02 3.47 -10.27
C ASP A 672 4.13 1.96 -9.97
N ASP A 673 3.87 1.57 -8.73
CA ASP A 673 3.96 0.17 -8.29
C ASP A 673 5.31 -0.51 -8.54
N ALA A 674 6.39 0.25 -8.44
CA ALA A 674 7.74 -0.23 -8.65
C ALA A 674 8.13 -1.35 -7.69
N ILE A 675 8.94 -2.28 -8.17
CA ILE A 675 9.66 -3.25 -7.35
C ILE A 675 11.06 -2.70 -7.11
N LEU A 676 11.33 -2.27 -5.89
CA LEU A 676 12.60 -1.65 -5.51
C LEU A 676 13.55 -2.70 -4.95
N SER A 677 14.77 -2.79 -5.45
CA SER A 677 15.83 -3.60 -4.87
C SER A 677 16.71 -2.72 -4.00
N VAL A 678 16.90 -3.13 -2.75
CA VAL A 678 17.67 -2.39 -1.75
C VAL A 678 18.67 -3.33 -1.09
N GLU A 679 19.94 -3.05 -1.23
CA GLU A 679 21.00 -3.80 -0.58
C GLU A 679 21.40 -3.11 0.73
N PHE A 680 21.45 -3.91 1.80
CA PHE A 680 22.01 -3.49 3.08
C PHE A 680 23.44 -4.04 3.17
N GLU A 681 24.39 -3.11 3.34
CA GLU A 681 25.77 -3.50 3.57
C GLU A 681 25.91 -4.22 4.91
N THR A 682 26.46 -5.42 4.89
CA THR A 682 26.77 -6.21 6.09
C THR A 682 28.23 -6.66 6.08
N MET A 683 28.83 -6.66 7.24
CA MET A 683 30.18 -7.16 7.42
C MET A 683 30.14 -8.29 8.44
N LYS A 684 30.68 -9.46 8.06
CA LYS A 684 30.79 -10.60 8.97
C LYS A 684 31.98 -10.42 9.90
N GLY A 685 31.71 -10.47 11.20
CA GLY A 685 32.72 -10.33 12.23
C GLY A 685 32.11 -9.87 13.55
N TRP A 686 32.85 -9.97 14.63
CA TRP A 686 32.41 -9.64 15.97
C TRP A 686 32.67 -8.17 16.31
N GLN A 687 31.77 -7.56 17.06
CA GLN A 687 32.03 -6.26 17.66
C GLN A 687 33.05 -6.48 18.80
N PHE A 688 34.25 -5.87 18.65
CA PHE A 688 35.37 -6.12 19.51
C PHE A 688 35.91 -4.83 20.09
N VAL A 689 36.07 -4.79 21.40
CA VAL A 689 36.75 -3.72 22.15
C VAL A 689 38.07 -4.29 22.69
N ALA A 690 39.16 -3.91 22.08
CA ALA A 690 40.51 -4.25 22.52
C ALA A 690 41.04 -3.17 23.50
N GLU A 691 41.33 -3.52 24.73
CA GLU A 691 42.07 -2.69 25.64
C GLU A 691 43.57 -3.03 25.47
N LEU A 692 44.35 -2.07 24.95
CA LEU A 692 45.73 -2.31 24.53
C LEU A 692 46.69 -1.77 25.57
N ARG A 693 47.66 -2.61 25.97
CA ARG A 693 48.68 -2.25 26.92
C ARG A 693 50.06 -2.60 26.38
N ASN A 694 51.14 -1.91 26.83
CA ASN A 694 52.50 -2.32 26.51
C ASN A 694 52.92 -3.50 27.38
N GLY A 695 54.14 -4.02 27.19
CA GLY A 695 54.71 -5.12 27.97
C GLY A 695 54.85 -4.85 29.46
N ASP A 696 54.86 -3.58 29.88
CA ASP A 696 54.95 -3.13 31.28
C ASP A 696 53.59 -2.81 31.91
N ASP A 697 52.47 -3.21 31.23
CA ASP A 697 51.09 -2.97 31.63
C ASP A 697 50.68 -1.48 31.59
N GLU A 698 51.42 -0.62 30.92
CA GLU A 698 51.12 0.81 30.74
C GLU A 698 50.17 1.01 29.55
N LYS A 699 49.37 2.09 29.62
CA LYS A 699 48.45 2.46 28.55
C LYS A 699 49.22 3.02 27.33
N LEU A 700 48.76 2.67 26.14
CA LEU A 700 49.22 3.26 24.90
C LEU A 700 48.66 4.68 24.72
N PRO A 701 49.33 5.58 23.97
CA PRO A 701 48.95 6.97 23.85
C PRO A 701 47.51 7.17 23.27
N PHE A 702 46.82 8.15 23.83
CA PHE A 702 45.58 8.64 23.25
C PHE A 702 45.81 9.14 21.83
N GLY A 703 44.90 8.79 20.92
CA GLY A 703 45.01 9.22 19.52
C GLY A 703 45.87 8.30 18.64
N ALA A 704 46.51 7.26 19.21
CA ALA A 704 47.18 6.25 18.41
C ALA A 704 46.21 5.54 17.46
N VAL A 705 46.60 5.31 16.23
CA VAL A 705 45.80 4.61 15.23
C VAL A 705 45.96 3.10 15.40
N ALA A 706 44.89 2.42 15.68
CA ALA A 706 44.86 0.96 15.75
C ALA A 706 44.21 0.40 14.45
N ARG A 707 44.97 -0.43 13.76
CA ARG A 707 44.62 -1.06 12.49
C ARG A 707 44.48 -2.55 12.66
N LEU A 708 43.34 -3.08 12.27
CA LEU A 708 43.11 -4.52 12.30
C LEU A 708 43.63 -5.16 11.00
N LEU A 709 44.59 -6.09 11.14
CA LEU A 709 45.13 -6.84 10.05
C LEU A 709 44.45 -8.21 10.00
N ALA A 710 43.69 -8.50 8.94
CA ALA A 710 42.98 -9.75 8.74
C ALA A 710 43.56 -10.51 7.54
N GLU A 711 43.70 -11.83 7.65
CA GLU A 711 44.34 -12.67 6.61
C GLU A 711 43.55 -12.72 5.28
N GLN A 712 42.27 -12.39 5.27
CA GLN A 712 41.37 -12.59 4.12
C GLN A 712 40.57 -11.34 3.73
N SER A 713 40.76 -10.19 4.35
CA SER A 713 39.98 -8.98 4.05
C SER A 713 40.87 -7.89 3.44
N ILE A 714 40.42 -7.39 2.28
CA ILE A 714 41.07 -6.26 1.59
C ILE A 714 40.81 -4.92 2.32
N SER A 715 39.90 -4.88 3.30
CA SER A 715 39.60 -3.68 4.08
C SER A 715 40.27 -3.73 5.45
N THR A 716 41.24 -2.85 5.63
CA THR A 716 41.78 -2.52 6.93
C THR A 716 40.75 -1.71 7.70
N MET A 717 40.38 -2.17 8.91
CA MET A 717 39.58 -1.33 9.83
C MET A 717 40.55 -0.52 10.68
N ASP A 718 40.56 0.76 10.45
CA ASP A 718 41.33 1.71 11.26
C ASP A 718 40.42 2.36 12.31
N THR A 719 40.90 2.42 13.54
CA THR A 719 40.22 3.11 14.65
C THR A 719 41.27 3.86 15.48
N VAL A 720 40.81 4.68 16.40
CA VAL A 720 41.72 5.49 17.25
C VAL A 720 41.58 5.06 18.71
N LEU A 721 42.71 4.97 19.42
CA LEU A 721 42.68 4.68 20.85
C LEU A 721 42.10 5.83 21.64
N ASN A 722 41.17 5.50 22.54
CA ASN A 722 40.63 6.48 23.49
C ASN A 722 41.59 6.67 24.71
N GLU A 723 41.22 7.52 25.66
CA GLU A 723 41.98 7.80 26.89
C GLU A 723 42.24 6.56 27.77
N ARG A 724 41.49 5.50 27.58
CA ARG A 724 41.65 4.22 28.28
C ARG A 724 42.43 3.18 27.48
N SER A 725 43.10 3.62 26.38
CA SER A 725 43.78 2.76 25.41
C SER A 725 42.88 1.71 24.80
N ARG A 726 41.61 2.03 24.54
CA ARG A 726 40.65 1.11 23.94
C ARG A 726 40.42 1.43 22.47
N ALA A 727 40.50 0.41 21.65
CA ALA A 727 40.13 0.41 20.25
C ALA A 727 38.82 -0.36 20.05
N TYR A 728 37.91 0.13 19.24
CA TYR A 728 36.66 -0.54 18.87
C TYR A 728 36.71 -0.93 17.40
N PHE A 729 36.46 -2.22 17.15
CA PHE A 729 36.32 -2.80 15.81
C PHE A 729 34.92 -3.37 15.62
N GLY A 730 34.22 -2.88 14.61
CA GLY A 730 32.81 -3.25 14.38
C GLY A 730 32.62 -4.65 13.81
N ALA A 731 33.61 -5.22 13.11
CA ALA A 731 33.53 -6.55 12.49
C ALA A 731 34.90 -7.24 12.53
N ALA A 732 35.36 -7.58 13.74
CA ALA A 732 36.61 -8.28 13.93
C ALA A 732 36.45 -9.78 13.62
N PRO A 733 37.38 -10.43 12.89
CA PRO A 733 37.41 -11.90 12.76
C PRO A 733 37.72 -12.56 14.10
N GLU A 734 37.51 -13.87 14.21
CA GLU A 734 37.73 -14.60 15.45
C GLU A 734 39.22 -14.57 15.91
N THR A 735 40.12 -14.40 14.96
CA THR A 735 41.56 -14.29 15.23
C THR A 735 42.19 -13.25 14.32
N GLY A 736 43.18 -12.53 14.80
CA GLY A 736 43.86 -11.50 14.00
C GLY A 736 44.99 -10.84 14.78
N VAL A 737 45.51 -9.76 14.19
CA VAL A 737 46.57 -8.94 14.78
C VAL A 737 46.12 -7.48 14.67
N ILE A 738 46.25 -6.73 15.77
CA ILE A 738 46.03 -5.30 15.79
C ILE A 738 47.39 -4.62 15.70
N GLU A 739 47.62 -3.82 14.67
CA GLU A 739 48.79 -2.93 14.54
C GLU A 739 48.42 -1.59 15.13
N VAL A 740 49.22 -1.05 16.05
CA VAL A 740 49.02 0.25 16.63
C VAL A 740 50.18 1.17 16.26
N ILE A 741 49.84 2.37 15.77
CA ILE A 741 50.77 3.35 15.23
C ILE A 741 50.56 4.70 15.93
N TRP A 742 51.66 5.27 16.43
CA TRP A 742 51.65 6.66 16.96
C TRP A 742 52.97 7.33 16.69
N SER A 743 53.04 8.66 16.94
CA SER A 743 54.25 9.43 16.88
C SER A 743 54.68 9.82 18.28
N GLU A 744 55.94 9.59 18.61
CA GLU A 744 56.55 10.00 19.88
C GLU A 744 57.84 10.72 19.57
N LYS A 745 57.92 12.01 19.96
CA LYS A 745 59.10 12.88 19.68
C LYS A 745 59.54 12.86 18.21
N ASP A 746 58.63 12.95 17.29
CA ASP A 746 58.79 12.86 15.83
C ASP A 746 59.25 11.50 15.27
N GLU A 747 59.35 10.48 16.11
CA GLU A 747 59.64 9.12 15.68
C GLU A 747 58.30 8.33 15.60
N LYS A 748 58.12 7.61 14.50
CA LYS A 748 57.00 6.69 14.32
C LYS A 748 57.21 5.43 15.16
N ARG A 749 56.32 5.19 16.13
CA ARG A 749 56.30 3.98 16.93
C ARG A 749 55.21 3.04 16.41
N VAL A 750 55.51 1.76 16.42
CA VAL A 750 54.56 0.70 15.98
C VAL A 750 54.66 -0.48 16.92
N CYS A 751 53.51 -1.01 17.35
CA CYS A 751 53.45 -2.28 18.07
C CYS A 751 52.32 -3.17 17.52
N TRP A 752 52.35 -4.46 17.81
CA TRP A 752 51.42 -5.47 17.33
C TRP A 752 50.84 -6.25 18.49
N ALA A 753 49.53 -6.42 18.50
CA ALA A 753 48.79 -7.19 19.49
C ALA A 753 48.01 -8.34 18.81
N PRO A 754 48.49 -9.57 18.89
CA PRO A 754 47.71 -10.74 18.43
C PRO A 754 46.53 -11.00 19.35
N TYR A 755 45.37 -11.39 18.77
CA TYR A 755 44.20 -11.73 19.56
C TYR A 755 43.46 -12.98 19.06
N SER A 756 42.68 -13.61 19.95
CA SER A 756 41.80 -14.70 19.64
C SER A 756 40.51 -14.61 20.46
N LEU A 757 39.40 -14.38 19.81
CA LEU A 757 38.09 -14.25 20.43
C LEU A 757 37.40 -15.60 20.71
N LYS A 758 37.96 -16.72 20.27
CA LYS A 758 37.34 -18.04 20.32
C LYS A 758 36.85 -18.43 21.73
N LYS A 759 37.63 -18.17 22.77
CA LYS A 759 37.29 -18.48 24.15
C LYS A 759 36.13 -17.61 24.66
N ALA A 760 36.15 -16.31 24.34
CA ALA A 760 35.12 -15.38 24.75
C ALA A 760 33.78 -15.67 24.03
N ILE A 761 33.85 -16.00 22.74
CA ILE A 761 32.69 -16.43 21.94
C ILE A 761 32.08 -17.71 22.52
N ALA A 762 32.88 -18.70 22.84
CA ALA A 762 32.39 -19.96 23.42
C ALA A 762 31.76 -19.79 24.81
N ALA A 763 32.26 -18.84 25.62
CA ALA A 763 31.71 -18.50 26.93
C ALA A 763 30.41 -17.69 26.85
N HIS A 764 30.25 -16.84 25.83
CA HIS A 764 29.13 -15.91 25.67
C HIS A 764 28.73 -15.82 24.21
N PRO A 765 28.07 -16.85 23.63
CA PRO A 765 27.73 -16.91 22.21
C PRO A 765 26.77 -15.78 21.75
N ASP A 766 25.95 -15.27 22.67
CA ASP A 766 24.96 -14.19 22.40
C ASP A 766 25.52 -12.79 22.67
N ALA A 767 26.80 -12.67 23.06
CA ALA A 767 27.40 -11.40 23.36
C ALA A 767 27.59 -10.59 22.06
N ARG A 768 26.96 -9.43 21.96
CA ARG A 768 27.14 -8.53 20.81
C ARG A 768 28.49 -7.85 20.80
N VAL A 769 29.08 -7.60 21.93
CA VAL A 769 30.36 -6.91 22.08
C VAL A 769 31.29 -7.73 22.97
N ILE A 770 32.41 -8.16 22.41
CA ILE A 770 33.46 -8.87 23.13
C ILE A 770 34.52 -7.86 23.61
N ARG A 771 35.02 -8.03 24.83
CA ARG A 771 36.06 -7.18 25.39
C ARG A 771 37.23 -8.03 25.85
N GLU A 772 38.44 -7.68 25.40
CA GLU A 772 39.67 -8.36 25.77
C GLU A 772 40.75 -7.33 26.05
N THR A 773 41.62 -7.63 27.01
CA THR A 773 42.84 -6.88 27.24
C THR A 773 44.00 -7.57 26.53
N LEU A 774 44.72 -6.83 25.69
CA LEU A 774 45.79 -7.35 24.86
C LEU A 774 47.12 -6.64 25.15
N VAL A 775 48.18 -7.39 25.08
CA VAL A 775 49.54 -6.85 25.18
C VAL A 775 50.06 -6.55 23.77
N CYS A 776 50.54 -5.33 23.56
CA CYS A 776 51.10 -4.85 22.32
C CYS A 776 52.66 -4.95 22.36
N HIS A 777 53.20 -5.73 21.47
CA HIS A 777 54.66 -6.03 21.39
C HIS A 777 55.37 -5.12 20.39
N PHE A 778 56.51 -4.58 20.75
CA PHE A 778 57.28 -3.64 19.94
C PHE A 778 58.30 -4.30 19.00
N SER A 779 58.60 -5.57 19.17
CA SER A 779 59.59 -6.28 18.36
C SER A 779 59.03 -6.78 17.05
N PRO A 780 59.68 -6.56 15.88
CA PRO A 780 59.27 -7.16 14.61
C PRO A 780 59.31 -8.70 14.61
N ALA A 781 60.10 -9.29 15.50
CA ALA A 781 60.20 -10.76 15.65
C ALA A 781 58.95 -11.36 16.28
N ASP A 782 58.18 -10.60 17.04
CA ASP A 782 56.92 -10.99 17.64
C ASP A 782 55.70 -10.70 16.77
N ASN A 783 55.92 -10.22 15.52
CA ASN A 783 54.83 -10.09 14.53
C ASN A 783 54.69 -11.44 13.79
N PRO A 784 53.77 -12.31 14.20
CA PRO A 784 53.64 -13.66 13.69
C PRO A 784 53.20 -13.70 12.22
N ARG A 785 52.84 -12.56 11.59
CA ARG A 785 52.34 -12.53 10.22
C ARG A 785 52.61 -11.21 9.52
N ARG A 786 53.85 -11.05 9.09
CA ARG A 786 54.10 -10.26 7.90
C ARG A 786 53.77 -11.16 6.73
N PRO A 787 52.71 -10.90 5.90
CA PRO A 787 52.61 -11.57 4.63
C PRO A 787 53.94 -11.35 3.92
N ALA A 788 54.57 -12.41 3.40
CA ALA A 788 55.76 -12.26 2.57
C ALA A 788 55.37 -11.24 1.49
N VAL A 789 56.06 -10.10 1.49
CA VAL A 789 55.95 -9.13 0.43
C VAL A 789 56.46 -9.87 -0.81
N GLY A 790 55.53 -10.45 -1.54
CA GLY A 790 55.81 -10.95 -2.88
C GLY A 790 56.26 -9.76 -3.67
N GLU A 791 57.49 -9.84 -4.23
CA GLU A 791 58.01 -8.88 -5.18
C GLU A 791 56.93 -8.55 -6.18
N ALA A 792 56.53 -7.27 -6.24
CA ALA A 792 55.63 -6.77 -7.27
C ALA A 792 56.24 -7.09 -8.65
N PRO A 793 55.52 -7.68 -9.59
CA PRO A 793 56.01 -7.81 -10.92
C PRO A 793 56.26 -6.43 -11.50
N GLN A 794 57.52 -6.07 -11.72
CA GLN A 794 57.89 -4.97 -12.58
C GLN A 794 57.47 -5.32 -14.00
N ASN A 795 56.64 -4.45 -14.59
CA ASN A 795 56.06 -4.44 -15.94
C ASN A 795 54.58 -4.77 -16.04
N ALA A 796 53.76 -3.75 -15.79
CA ALA A 796 52.51 -3.59 -16.47
C ALA A 796 52.45 -2.14 -16.95
N GLU A 797 52.53 -1.96 -18.26
CA GLU A 797 52.26 -0.68 -18.93
C GLU A 797 50.85 -0.19 -18.62
N PRO A 798 50.64 1.13 -18.52
CA PRO A 798 49.30 1.67 -18.28
C PRO A 798 48.48 1.65 -19.57
N THR A 799 47.56 0.72 -19.71
CA THR A 799 46.52 0.82 -20.72
C THR A 799 45.48 1.84 -20.27
N SER A 800 45.60 3.02 -20.82
CA SER A 800 44.58 4.06 -20.80
C SER A 800 43.36 3.59 -21.57
N LYS A 801 42.21 3.57 -20.93
CA LYS A 801 40.91 4.02 -21.41
C LYS A 801 39.88 3.60 -20.38
N LEU A 802 39.61 4.45 -19.41
CA LEU A 802 38.38 4.44 -18.66
C LEU A 802 37.42 5.38 -19.36
N ASP A 803 36.44 4.81 -20.05
CA ASP A 803 35.23 5.51 -20.44
C ASP A 803 34.45 5.82 -19.14
N ALA A 804 34.43 7.09 -18.79
CA ALA A 804 33.66 7.59 -17.69
C ALA A 804 32.21 7.73 -18.13
N THR A 805 31.42 6.69 -17.90
CA THR A 805 29.98 6.88 -17.72
C THR A 805 29.74 7.39 -16.30
N PRO A 806 28.93 8.44 -16.12
CA PRO A 806 28.65 8.93 -14.77
C PRO A 806 27.77 7.91 -14.07
N HIS A 807 28.33 7.19 -13.09
CA HIS A 807 27.54 6.47 -12.13
C HIS A 807 26.73 7.48 -11.32
N GLU A 808 25.40 7.37 -11.37
CA GLU A 808 24.48 8.12 -10.54
C GLU A 808 24.85 7.93 -9.07
N LEU A 809 24.95 9.05 -8.37
CA LEU A 809 25.23 9.10 -6.95
C LEU A 809 24.09 8.42 -6.17
N PRO A 810 24.40 7.59 -5.17
CA PRO A 810 23.37 6.95 -4.35
C PRO A 810 22.53 8.00 -3.63
N THR A 811 21.23 7.81 -3.68
CA THR A 811 20.20 8.67 -3.07
C THR A 811 20.44 8.82 -1.59
N VAL A 812 20.74 10.02 -1.14
CA VAL A 812 21.02 10.35 0.26
C VAL A 812 19.71 10.50 1.03
N GLN A 813 19.66 9.93 2.23
CA GLN A 813 18.45 9.76 3.04
C GLN A 813 18.38 10.73 4.21
N ARG A 814 17.14 11.10 4.58
CA ARG A 814 16.85 12.00 5.69
C ARG A 814 16.55 11.24 6.98
N PRO A 815 17.03 11.68 8.13
CA PRO A 815 16.40 11.37 9.40
C PRO A 815 15.15 12.24 9.57
N GLU A 816 14.01 11.62 9.86
CA GLU A 816 12.83 12.32 10.34
C GLU A 816 12.76 12.20 11.85
N ASP A 817 12.88 13.33 12.50
CA ASP A 817 12.30 13.59 13.81
C ASP A 817 11.60 14.94 13.67
N ASP A 818 10.46 15.10 14.30
CA ASP A 818 9.64 16.32 14.33
C ASP A 818 10.37 17.53 14.97
N ALA A 819 11.66 17.40 15.26
CA ALA A 819 12.50 18.44 15.82
C ALA A 819 13.24 19.20 14.70
N PRO A 820 13.43 20.51 14.84
CA PRO A 820 14.17 21.34 13.88
C PRO A 820 15.70 21.14 13.94
N TRP A 821 16.16 19.98 14.40
CA TRP A 821 17.58 19.62 14.51
C TRP A 821 17.82 18.19 14.09
N PHE A 822 19.00 17.89 13.62
CA PHE A 822 19.44 16.54 13.28
C PHE A 822 20.87 16.29 13.78
N ALA A 823 21.21 15.02 13.98
CA ALA A 823 22.50 14.64 14.53
C ALA A 823 23.35 13.90 13.47
N ILE A 824 24.63 14.21 13.44
CA ILE A 824 25.65 13.50 12.68
C ILE A 824 26.50 12.70 13.66
N TYR A 825 26.64 11.40 13.44
CA TYR A 825 27.55 10.55 14.18
C TYR A 825 28.80 10.31 13.35
N LEU A 826 29.95 10.57 13.93
CA LEU A 826 31.26 10.34 13.32
C LEU A 826 31.73 8.90 13.43
#